data_eccf0ca28ee0d4b5506c2dc11bd12897
#
_entry.id   eccf0ca28ee0d4b5506c2dc11bd12897
#
_cell.length_a   1.000
_cell.length_b   1.000
_cell.length_c   1.000
_cell.angle_alpha   90.00
_cell.angle_beta   90.00
_cell.angle_gamma   90.00
#
_symmetry.space_group_name_H-M   'P 1'
#
loop_
_entity.id
_entity.type
_entity.pdbx_description
1 polymer ?
#
loop_
_entity_poly.entity_id
_entity_poly.type
_entity_poly.pdbx_seq_one_letter_code
_entity_poly.pdbx_strand_id
1 'polypeptide(L)'
;MKHLYALSFLMWLITLGSASAQTGRITGTVVTNDHQPAEFVNVYLKGTTQGASTDAEGTFELQDIQAGSYTLVASSVGLKSVSQPVEVRANQTTTVSFTLEVDGKELEEIVVRANPSLYVTDYPSISLRLKTPLLETPQNIQVISNQVLKDQQIFDMQEGVIRNVSGATRSEHWETYARIVMRGSRVASFRNGMNVTETWGPLTEDMSMVERIEFVKGPAGFMLASGEPSGFYNVVTKKPTGFTKAEASMTVGSFGTYRSTLDFDGKLSKDGKVLYRLNLMGQLKGTHRAYEYNNRVSVVPVLKFQINPRTSLTAEYTYQYVQMSPIGSSYSYSPNGLGDLPVNFSTLEPNMRPTTVNDQSLTLTFSHSLNDDWKFTSQLAYLNFDQVGQSLWPSSFVGDTLLRAASIWDILGVTKVGQFFVNGDVRTGALTHRILAGLDMGDKDYYHDWAQGGAITGASSFNVFNPVYGQVPASAYPVYDRSLDIRERGVRYNNQYAALYLQDEIRMLDEKLRLTLAGRYTTTGDADPYSGQVDAEKFTPRVGLSYSLTPSMSVYGVYDQAFIPQAGASFEGTPFDPIVGDNKEVGLKTDWLNGRWTASLAAYQITKNNVLTSDPEHQYFSIQLGQTKTQGLEIDLRGELVEGLNVTMNYAYTDGKVTKDTDGSFQGTQIPGTDKHIANAWLHYKFWQGAFEGLGLSFGVQHSSGRTAWYGAYDRTVDPSMPDYTRFDAAVSYQFGKMGVSLNANNLFNAQLLSGAYYPYSNFYYWQAEALRNYRLSMNYRF
;
A
#
# COMPACT_ATOMS: atom_id res chain seq x y z
N MET A 1 11.79 -91.15 -29.03
CA MET A 1 11.74 -89.88 -29.84
C MET A 1 10.77 -88.79 -29.34
N LYS A 2 9.90 -89.05 -28.35
CA LYS A 2 8.97 -88.01 -27.86
C LYS A 2 9.54 -87.05 -26.81
N HIS A 3 10.68 -87.38 -26.21
CA HIS A 3 11.33 -86.50 -25.20
C HIS A 3 12.39 -85.55 -25.75
N LEU A 4 12.84 -85.74 -27.00
CA LEU A 4 13.81 -84.85 -27.62
C LEU A 4 13.21 -83.57 -28.15
N TYR A 5 11.95 -83.57 -28.57
CA TYR A 5 11.27 -82.36 -29.05
C TYR A 5 10.81 -81.38 -27.92
N ALA A 6 10.55 -81.92 -26.72
CA ALA A 6 10.20 -81.10 -25.57
C ALA A 6 11.39 -80.30 -25.04
N LEU A 7 12.63 -80.85 -25.11
CA LEU A 7 13.86 -80.16 -24.70
C LEU A 7 14.26 -79.08 -25.71
N SER A 8 14.02 -79.30 -27.01
CA SER A 8 14.30 -78.31 -28.06
C SER A 8 13.36 -77.13 -28.01
N PHE A 9 12.09 -77.34 -27.62
CA PHE A 9 11.11 -76.29 -27.48
C PHE A 9 11.30 -75.47 -26.19
N LEU A 10 11.75 -76.09 -25.12
CA LEU A 10 12.15 -75.43 -23.87
C LEU A 10 13.43 -74.63 -24.02
N MET A 11 14.38 -75.05 -24.83
CA MET A 11 15.59 -74.33 -25.14
C MET A 11 15.40 -73.17 -26.10
N TRP A 12 14.32 -73.21 -26.94
CA TRP A 12 13.94 -72.10 -27.82
C TRP A 12 13.14 -71.07 -27.09
N LEU A 13 12.43 -71.38 -26.00
CA LEU A 13 11.77 -70.44 -25.09
C LEU A 13 12.73 -69.71 -24.15
N ILE A 14 13.93 -70.27 -23.91
CA ILE A 14 14.97 -69.63 -23.06
C ILE A 14 15.85 -68.62 -23.87
N THR A 15 15.76 -68.64 -25.19
CA THR A 15 16.46 -67.68 -26.09
C THR A 15 15.59 -66.52 -26.54
N LEU A 16 14.34 -66.35 -25.99
CA LEU A 16 13.70 -65.07 -25.99
C LEU A 16 14.44 -64.20 -24.98
N GLY A 17 15.59 -63.72 -25.42
CA GLY A 17 16.47 -62.83 -24.69
C GLY A 17 15.70 -61.67 -24.11
N SER A 18 15.93 -61.42 -22.85
CA SER A 18 15.61 -60.15 -22.21
C SER A 18 16.15 -59.03 -23.11
N ALA A 19 15.31 -58.47 -23.93
CA ALA A 19 15.63 -57.20 -24.56
C ALA A 19 15.78 -56.20 -23.41
N SER A 20 16.96 -56.07 -22.85
CA SER A 20 17.32 -55.00 -21.94
C SER A 20 16.99 -53.73 -22.69
N ALA A 21 15.96 -53.02 -22.26
CA ALA A 21 15.68 -51.70 -22.79
C ALA A 21 16.99 -50.91 -22.67
N GLN A 22 17.57 -50.54 -23.81
CA GLN A 22 18.79 -49.75 -23.81
C GLN A 22 18.41 -48.32 -23.39
N THR A 23 18.57 -48.01 -22.11
CA THR A 23 18.25 -46.73 -21.53
C THR A 23 19.48 -45.84 -21.43
N GLY A 24 19.27 -44.52 -21.51
CA GLY A 24 20.26 -43.52 -21.23
C GLY A 24 19.78 -42.56 -20.15
N ARG A 25 20.53 -41.52 -19.91
CA ARG A 25 20.23 -40.48 -18.90
C ARG A 25 20.31 -39.13 -19.55
N ILE A 26 19.43 -38.19 -19.10
CA ILE A 26 19.52 -36.78 -19.43
C ILE A 26 19.79 -36.00 -18.13
N THR A 27 20.84 -35.18 -18.13
CA THR A 27 21.14 -34.26 -17.03
C THR A 27 21.24 -32.85 -17.59
N GLY A 28 21.05 -31.83 -16.75
CA GLY A 28 21.23 -30.48 -17.23
C GLY A 28 20.98 -29.41 -16.19
N THR A 29 21.06 -28.19 -16.66
CA THR A 29 20.83 -26.98 -15.85
C THR A 29 19.76 -26.11 -16.49
N VAL A 30 18.99 -25.48 -15.67
CA VAL A 30 18.03 -24.45 -16.08
C VAL A 30 18.39 -23.17 -15.36
N VAL A 31 18.60 -22.11 -16.12
CA VAL A 31 18.87 -20.76 -15.61
C VAL A 31 17.85 -19.79 -16.19
N THR A 32 17.65 -18.68 -15.52
CA THR A 32 16.91 -17.55 -16.04
C THR A 32 17.80 -16.66 -16.91
N ASN A 33 17.23 -15.72 -17.66
CA ASN A 33 17.98 -14.84 -18.56
C ASN A 33 19.01 -13.92 -17.85
N ASP A 34 18.93 -13.78 -16.53
CA ASP A 34 19.91 -13.12 -15.66
C ASP A 34 20.96 -14.09 -15.09
N HIS A 35 21.02 -15.31 -15.66
CA HIS A 35 21.97 -16.37 -15.27
C HIS A 35 21.83 -16.89 -13.84
N GLN A 36 20.67 -16.66 -13.17
CA GLN A 36 20.40 -17.27 -11.87
C GLN A 36 19.86 -18.69 -12.04
N PRO A 37 20.21 -19.62 -11.13
CA PRO A 37 19.60 -20.95 -11.12
C PRO A 37 18.08 -20.89 -11.04
N ALA A 38 17.39 -21.62 -11.90
CA ALA A 38 15.92 -21.68 -11.89
C ALA A 38 15.46 -22.95 -11.14
N GLU A 39 15.13 -22.78 -9.87
CA GLU A 39 14.63 -23.85 -9.00
C GLU A 39 13.16 -24.21 -9.32
N PHE A 40 12.78 -25.47 -9.15
CA PHE A 40 11.41 -26.00 -9.36
C PHE A 40 10.86 -25.84 -10.79
N VAL A 41 11.72 -25.78 -11.80
CA VAL A 41 11.29 -25.86 -13.19
C VAL A 41 10.98 -27.31 -13.53
N ASN A 42 9.81 -27.59 -14.10
CA ASN A 42 9.46 -28.91 -14.59
C ASN A 42 10.15 -29.16 -15.93
N VAL A 43 11.03 -30.15 -15.98
CA VAL A 43 11.69 -30.62 -17.20
C VAL A 43 11.14 -31.99 -17.56
N TYR A 44 10.52 -32.12 -18.72
CA TYR A 44 9.86 -33.37 -19.11
C TYR A 44 9.98 -33.67 -20.61
N LEU A 45 9.89 -34.95 -20.95
CA LEU A 45 9.85 -35.40 -22.34
C LEU A 45 8.42 -35.28 -22.88
N LYS A 46 8.27 -34.49 -23.92
CA LYS A 46 6.95 -34.20 -24.56
C LYS A 46 6.30 -35.51 -25.05
N GLY A 47 5.06 -35.74 -24.62
CA GLY A 47 4.29 -36.92 -24.99
C GLY A 47 4.55 -38.14 -24.14
N THR A 48 5.35 -38.05 -23.05
CA THR A 48 5.62 -39.12 -22.10
C THR A 48 5.23 -38.69 -20.67
N THR A 49 5.33 -39.62 -19.73
CA THR A 49 5.15 -39.35 -18.28
C THR A 49 6.47 -39.07 -17.56
N GLN A 50 7.59 -39.03 -18.29
CA GLN A 50 8.94 -38.89 -17.73
C GLN A 50 9.29 -37.40 -17.59
N GLY A 51 9.63 -36.98 -16.38
CA GLY A 51 10.03 -35.64 -16.04
C GLY A 51 10.65 -35.54 -14.65
N ALA A 52 11.34 -34.44 -14.40
CA ALA A 52 11.94 -34.08 -13.11
C ALA A 52 11.75 -32.57 -12.87
N SER A 53 11.83 -32.15 -11.62
CA SER A 53 11.92 -30.73 -11.27
C SER A 53 13.39 -30.39 -10.97
N THR A 54 13.79 -29.14 -11.30
CA THR A 54 15.14 -28.66 -10.94
C THR A 54 15.24 -28.43 -9.43
N ASP A 55 16.44 -28.64 -8.90
CA ASP A 55 16.82 -28.33 -7.52
C ASP A 55 17.17 -26.84 -7.31
N ALA A 56 17.66 -26.48 -6.12
CA ALA A 56 18.03 -25.11 -5.76
C ALA A 56 19.18 -24.53 -6.60
N GLU A 57 20.02 -25.38 -7.15
CA GLU A 57 21.12 -25.06 -8.05
C GLU A 57 20.68 -25.01 -9.52
N GLY A 58 19.37 -25.23 -9.78
CA GLY A 58 18.79 -25.26 -11.12
C GLY A 58 19.13 -26.54 -11.90
N THR A 59 19.59 -27.58 -11.25
CA THR A 59 20.02 -28.86 -11.91
C THR A 59 18.84 -29.84 -11.96
N PHE A 60 18.84 -30.70 -13.00
CA PHE A 60 17.84 -31.77 -13.14
C PHE A 60 18.48 -33.06 -13.68
N GLU A 61 17.84 -34.17 -13.39
CA GLU A 61 18.22 -35.49 -13.90
C GLU A 61 16.98 -36.31 -14.25
N LEU A 62 17.00 -36.90 -15.46
CA LEU A 62 16.05 -37.89 -15.95
C LEU A 62 16.79 -39.19 -16.18
N GLN A 63 16.42 -40.27 -15.49
CA GLN A 63 17.04 -41.60 -15.58
C GLN A 63 16.13 -42.55 -16.35
N ASP A 64 16.72 -43.64 -16.82
CA ASP A 64 16.04 -44.76 -17.48
C ASP A 64 15.23 -44.38 -18.73
N ILE A 65 15.73 -43.38 -19.50
CA ILE A 65 15.13 -42.97 -20.75
C ILE A 65 15.50 -43.94 -21.88
N GLN A 66 14.55 -44.50 -22.58
CA GLN A 66 14.81 -45.35 -23.76
C GLN A 66 15.61 -44.55 -24.81
N ALA A 67 16.56 -45.23 -25.47
CA ALA A 67 17.32 -44.61 -26.55
C ALA A 67 16.40 -44.20 -27.69
N GLY A 68 16.52 -42.94 -28.11
CA GLY A 68 15.62 -42.31 -29.12
C GLY A 68 15.75 -40.80 -29.18
N SER A 69 15.03 -40.22 -30.12
CA SER A 69 14.93 -38.77 -30.28
C SER A 69 13.69 -38.26 -29.60
N TYR A 70 13.84 -37.27 -28.75
CA TYR A 70 12.77 -36.69 -27.96
C TYR A 70 12.76 -35.15 -28.07
N THR A 71 11.67 -34.54 -27.68
CA THR A 71 11.64 -33.11 -27.40
C THR A 71 11.58 -32.90 -25.89
N LEU A 72 12.63 -32.34 -25.31
CA LEU A 72 12.72 -32.01 -23.91
C LEU A 72 12.12 -30.60 -23.72
N VAL A 73 11.21 -30.45 -22.75
CA VAL A 73 10.52 -29.20 -22.44
C VAL A 73 10.84 -28.78 -21.03
N ALA A 74 11.30 -27.56 -20.85
CA ALA A 74 11.44 -26.90 -19.55
C ALA A 74 10.29 -25.88 -19.40
N SER A 75 9.50 -26.00 -18.34
CA SER A 75 8.37 -25.11 -18.07
C SER A 75 8.21 -24.86 -16.59
N SER A 76 7.89 -23.62 -16.24
CA SER A 76 7.50 -23.21 -14.90
C SER A 76 6.46 -22.09 -15.00
N VAL A 77 5.63 -21.95 -13.98
CA VAL A 77 4.68 -20.82 -13.90
C VAL A 77 5.48 -19.54 -13.92
N GLY A 78 5.12 -18.63 -14.82
CA GLY A 78 5.78 -17.34 -14.95
C GLY A 78 7.04 -17.31 -15.82
N LEU A 79 7.43 -18.42 -16.43
CA LEU A 79 8.55 -18.47 -17.37
C LEU A 79 8.07 -19.01 -18.72
N LYS A 80 8.56 -18.43 -19.82
CA LYS A 80 8.28 -18.96 -21.15
C LYS A 80 8.80 -20.37 -21.27
N SER A 81 7.93 -21.30 -21.59
CA SER A 81 8.33 -22.69 -21.84
C SER A 81 9.27 -22.75 -23.02
N VAL A 82 10.43 -23.38 -22.83
CA VAL A 82 11.41 -23.62 -23.87
C VAL A 82 11.46 -25.10 -24.17
N SER A 83 11.52 -25.44 -25.44
CA SER A 83 11.65 -26.82 -25.89
C SER A 83 12.84 -26.97 -26.84
N GLN A 84 13.58 -28.05 -26.71
CA GLN A 84 14.68 -28.39 -27.64
C GLN A 84 14.72 -29.88 -27.92
N PRO A 85 15.17 -30.30 -29.13
CA PRO A 85 15.34 -31.70 -29.45
C PRO A 85 16.53 -32.26 -28.67
N VAL A 86 16.39 -33.50 -28.21
CA VAL A 86 17.43 -34.24 -27.50
C VAL A 86 17.52 -35.66 -28.04
N GLU A 87 18.73 -36.15 -28.28
CA GLU A 87 18.99 -37.54 -28.66
C GLU A 87 19.52 -38.30 -27.45
N VAL A 88 18.81 -39.32 -27.03
CA VAL A 88 19.23 -40.21 -25.94
C VAL A 88 19.84 -41.46 -26.52
N ARG A 89 21.08 -41.74 -26.12
CA ARG A 89 21.82 -42.93 -26.53
C ARG A 89 21.97 -43.91 -25.35
N ALA A 90 21.90 -45.20 -25.65
CA ALA A 90 22.00 -46.22 -24.64
C ALA A 90 23.31 -46.12 -23.82
N ASN A 91 23.18 -46.23 -22.50
CA ASN A 91 24.28 -46.14 -21.52
C ASN A 91 25.11 -44.85 -21.58
N GLN A 92 24.53 -43.76 -22.11
CA GLN A 92 25.19 -42.47 -22.16
C GLN A 92 24.35 -41.40 -21.43
N THR A 93 25.03 -40.39 -20.90
CA THR A 93 24.42 -39.20 -20.33
C THR A 93 24.42 -38.10 -21.39
N THR A 94 23.25 -37.56 -21.70
CA THR A 94 23.10 -36.39 -22.56
C THR A 94 22.91 -35.14 -21.66
N THR A 95 23.79 -34.15 -21.83
CA THR A 95 23.70 -32.90 -21.04
C THR A 95 23.01 -31.83 -21.83
N VAL A 96 22.04 -31.12 -21.19
CA VAL A 96 21.19 -30.09 -21.81
C VAL A 96 21.11 -28.87 -20.90
N SER A 97 21.18 -27.68 -21.47
CA SER A 97 20.99 -26.44 -20.71
C SER A 97 19.84 -25.64 -21.29
N PHE A 98 19.00 -25.10 -20.40
CA PHE A 98 17.93 -24.20 -20.75
C PHE A 98 18.19 -22.82 -20.16
N THR A 99 17.90 -21.78 -20.95
CA THR A 99 17.73 -20.42 -20.43
C THR A 99 16.28 -20.05 -20.62
N LEU A 100 15.57 -19.80 -19.51
CA LEU A 100 14.17 -19.44 -19.51
C LEU A 100 14.03 -17.93 -19.40
N GLU A 101 13.21 -17.35 -20.28
CA GLU A 101 12.79 -15.97 -20.17
C GLU A 101 11.51 -15.87 -19.34
N VAL A 102 11.37 -14.79 -18.62
CA VAL A 102 10.12 -14.45 -17.94
C VAL A 102 9.00 -14.30 -18.98
N ASP A 103 7.89 -15.03 -18.81
CA ASP A 103 6.73 -14.90 -19.70
C ASP A 103 5.95 -13.64 -19.36
N GLY A 104 6.22 -12.56 -20.09
CA GLY A 104 5.51 -11.30 -19.92
C GLY A 104 3.99 -11.35 -20.21
N LYS A 105 3.47 -12.46 -20.76
CA LYS A 105 2.03 -12.66 -21.00
C LYS A 105 1.32 -13.34 -19.84
N GLU A 106 1.98 -14.22 -19.08
CA GLU A 106 1.40 -14.88 -17.90
C GLU A 106 1.65 -14.15 -16.58
N LEU A 107 2.59 -13.19 -16.57
CA LEU A 107 3.11 -12.52 -15.39
C LEU A 107 2.47 -11.15 -15.11
N GLU A 108 1.27 -10.89 -15.57
CA GLU A 108 0.55 -9.68 -15.13
C GLU A 108 0.29 -9.63 -13.61
N GLU A 109 0.48 -10.72 -12.88
CA GLU A 109 0.34 -10.75 -11.41
C GLU A 109 1.67 -10.76 -10.63
N ILE A 110 2.77 -11.17 -11.25
CA ILE A 110 4.08 -11.22 -10.58
C ILE A 110 5.16 -10.83 -11.60
N VAL A 111 5.38 -9.55 -11.78
CA VAL A 111 6.60 -9.10 -12.45
C VAL A 111 7.76 -9.26 -11.47
N VAL A 112 8.29 -10.46 -11.32
CA VAL A 112 9.65 -10.66 -10.86
C VAL A 112 10.54 -10.35 -12.05
N ARG A 113 10.81 -9.09 -12.30
CA ARG A 113 11.97 -8.77 -13.14
C ARG A 113 13.22 -9.15 -12.37
N ALA A 114 14.16 -9.70 -13.08
CA ALA A 114 15.57 -9.69 -12.73
C ALA A 114 16.11 -8.24 -12.71
N ASN A 115 15.44 -7.35 -11.97
CA ASN A 115 16.00 -6.04 -11.69
C ASN A 115 16.93 -6.22 -10.50
N PRO A 116 18.23 -5.97 -10.63
CA PRO A 116 19.18 -6.09 -9.54
C PRO A 116 18.81 -5.16 -8.35
N SER A 117 18.03 -4.12 -8.57
CA SER A 117 17.53 -3.27 -7.49
C SER A 117 16.11 -3.65 -7.08
N LEU A 118 15.98 -4.23 -5.89
CA LEU A 118 14.70 -4.51 -5.24
C LEU A 118 13.92 -3.23 -4.82
N TYR A 119 14.49 -2.05 -5.05
CA TYR A 119 13.88 -0.74 -4.73
C TYR A 119 13.08 -0.16 -5.89
N VAL A 120 13.24 -0.68 -7.10
CA VAL A 120 12.59 -0.20 -8.32
C VAL A 120 11.50 -1.16 -8.79
N THR A 121 10.46 -0.61 -9.38
CA THR A 121 9.41 -1.34 -10.07
C THR A 121 9.09 -0.60 -11.37
N ASP A 122 9.10 -1.31 -12.51
CA ASP A 122 8.89 -0.71 -13.82
C ASP A 122 7.41 -0.58 -14.21
N TYR A 123 6.56 -1.43 -13.63
CA TYR A 123 5.13 -1.45 -13.92
C TYR A 123 4.30 -1.18 -12.67
N PRO A 124 3.16 -0.50 -12.81
CA PRO A 124 2.16 -0.46 -11.77
C PRO A 124 1.62 -1.88 -11.50
N SER A 125 1.00 -2.10 -10.33
CA SER A 125 0.27 -3.34 -10.11
C SER A 125 -0.94 -3.43 -11.05
N ILE A 126 -1.41 -4.65 -11.29
CA ILE A 126 -2.66 -4.88 -12.03
C ILE A 126 -3.85 -4.22 -11.34
N SER A 127 -3.77 -4.02 -10.03
CA SER A 127 -4.82 -3.35 -9.26
C SER A 127 -5.00 -1.88 -9.64
N LEU A 128 -3.99 -1.24 -10.26
CA LEU A 128 -4.13 0.08 -10.88
C LEU A 128 -4.75 0.05 -12.28
N ARG A 129 -5.06 -1.14 -12.83
CA ARG A 129 -5.71 -1.33 -14.15
C ARG A 129 -4.90 -0.84 -15.34
N LEU A 130 -3.67 -0.38 -15.13
CA LEU A 130 -2.78 0.15 -16.17
C LEU A 130 -1.82 -0.94 -16.65
N LYS A 131 -1.68 -1.09 -17.97
CA LYS A 131 -0.71 -2.00 -18.62
C LYS A 131 0.60 -1.28 -19.02
N THR A 132 0.60 0.04 -18.97
CA THR A 132 1.70 0.90 -19.45
C THR A 132 2.80 0.98 -18.40
N PRO A 133 4.09 0.85 -18.77
CA PRO A 133 5.20 1.05 -17.84
C PRO A 133 5.13 2.41 -17.14
N LEU A 134 5.61 2.48 -15.89
CA LEU A 134 5.62 3.73 -15.12
C LEU A 134 6.38 4.84 -15.84
N LEU A 135 7.46 4.51 -16.56
CA LEU A 135 8.24 5.45 -17.38
C LEU A 135 7.38 6.14 -18.45
N GLU A 136 6.43 5.43 -19.03
CA GLU A 136 5.60 5.88 -20.15
C GLU A 136 4.25 6.48 -19.71
N THR A 137 3.82 6.18 -18.49
CA THR A 137 2.51 6.61 -17.97
C THR A 137 2.50 8.12 -17.71
N PRO A 138 1.53 8.90 -18.25
CA PRO A 138 1.45 10.35 -18.03
C PRO A 138 0.85 10.69 -16.67
N GLN A 139 1.51 10.27 -15.59
CA GLN A 139 1.12 10.54 -14.22
C GLN A 139 2.27 10.27 -13.25
N ASN A 140 2.37 11.05 -12.19
CA ASN A 140 3.32 10.78 -11.11
C ASN A 140 2.78 9.62 -10.24
N ILE A 141 3.43 8.47 -10.36
CA ILE A 141 3.15 7.27 -9.56
C ILE A 141 4.45 6.85 -8.87
N GLN A 142 4.43 6.79 -7.53
CA GLN A 142 5.58 6.38 -6.74
C GLN A 142 5.28 5.06 -6.05
N VAL A 143 6.20 4.10 -6.16
CA VAL A 143 6.03 2.75 -5.61
C VAL A 143 7.05 2.50 -4.52
N ILE A 144 6.58 2.09 -3.35
CA ILE A 144 7.41 1.64 -2.23
C ILE A 144 7.38 0.13 -2.22
N SER A 145 8.51 -0.50 -2.49
CA SER A 145 8.63 -1.96 -2.52
C SER A 145 8.69 -2.57 -1.11
N ASN A 146 8.37 -3.85 -1.00
CA ASN A 146 8.52 -4.61 0.24
C ASN A 146 9.95 -4.57 0.81
N GLN A 147 10.98 -4.52 -0.05
CA GLN A 147 12.36 -4.43 0.40
C GLN A 147 12.66 -3.12 1.13
N VAL A 148 12.18 -1.99 0.63
CA VAL A 148 12.31 -0.68 1.31
C VAL A 148 11.64 -0.73 2.68
N LEU A 149 10.44 -1.33 2.77
CA LEU A 149 9.71 -1.48 4.03
C LEU A 149 10.50 -2.34 5.03
N LYS A 150 11.13 -3.42 4.58
CA LYS A 150 11.97 -4.32 5.40
C LYS A 150 13.24 -3.63 5.88
N ASP A 151 13.98 -2.96 5.00
CA ASP A 151 15.26 -2.31 5.33
C ASP A 151 15.09 -1.17 6.34
N GLN A 152 13.99 -0.44 6.23
CA GLN A 152 13.61 0.62 7.18
C GLN A 152 12.87 0.10 8.41
N GLN A 153 12.55 -1.20 8.49
CA GLN A 153 11.70 -1.82 9.53
C GLN A 153 10.40 -1.05 9.78
N ILE A 154 9.68 -0.75 8.69
CA ILE A 154 8.37 -0.12 8.74
C ILE A 154 7.33 -1.22 8.98
N PHE A 155 6.49 -1.07 10.02
CA PHE A 155 5.52 -2.09 10.42
C PHE A 155 4.08 -1.77 10.04
N ASP A 156 3.73 -0.49 9.90
CA ASP A 156 2.40 -0.03 9.49
C ASP A 156 2.47 1.29 8.70
N MET A 157 1.32 1.74 8.17
CA MET A 157 1.22 2.96 7.36
C MET A 157 1.62 4.24 8.12
N GLN A 158 1.52 4.26 9.43
CA GLN A 158 1.85 5.43 10.23
C GLN A 158 3.36 5.58 10.47
N GLU A 159 4.11 4.46 10.37
CA GLU A 159 5.53 4.41 10.71
C GLU A 159 6.47 4.62 9.52
N GLY A 160 6.53 5.80 8.96
CA GLY A 160 7.60 6.14 8.03
C GLY A 160 7.36 5.80 6.56
N VAL A 161 6.21 5.26 6.18
CA VAL A 161 5.84 5.06 4.77
C VAL A 161 6.00 6.36 3.98
N ILE A 162 5.49 7.47 4.51
CA ILE A 162 5.55 8.80 3.88
C ILE A 162 6.97 9.31 3.60
N ARG A 163 7.99 8.84 4.32
CA ARG A 163 9.40 9.22 4.07
C ARG A 163 9.92 8.74 2.72
N ASN A 164 9.20 7.82 2.08
CA ASN A 164 9.52 7.27 0.78
C ASN A 164 8.71 7.89 -0.36
N VAL A 165 7.97 8.96 -0.08
CA VAL A 165 7.07 9.64 -1.05
C VAL A 165 7.29 11.14 -1.01
N SER A 166 7.52 11.77 -2.16
CA SER A 166 7.69 13.22 -2.23
C SER A 166 6.40 13.94 -1.86
N GLY A 167 6.48 14.95 -0.99
CA GLY A 167 5.37 15.82 -0.63
C GLY A 167 4.24 15.17 0.18
N ALA A 168 4.47 13.99 0.74
CA ALA A 168 3.51 13.34 1.62
C ALA A 168 3.74 13.73 3.08
N THR A 169 2.68 14.13 3.76
CA THR A 169 2.65 14.35 5.22
C THR A 169 1.64 13.40 5.85
N ARG A 170 1.78 13.21 7.14
CA ARG A 170 0.85 12.40 7.92
C ARG A 170 0.11 13.30 8.91
N SER A 171 -1.20 13.27 8.84
CA SER A 171 -2.06 13.74 9.89
C SER A 171 -2.45 12.51 10.70
N GLU A 172 -1.72 12.21 11.75
CA GLU A 172 -1.99 11.08 12.61
C GLU A 172 -3.28 11.30 13.41
N HIS A 173 -4.03 10.22 13.54
CA HIS A 173 -5.21 10.25 14.37
C HIS A 173 -5.48 8.86 14.95
N TRP A 174 -5.46 8.72 16.26
CA TRP A 174 -5.93 7.59 17.06
C TRP A 174 -5.24 6.22 16.85
N GLU A 175 -4.06 6.16 16.29
CA GLU A 175 -3.29 4.90 16.17
C GLU A 175 -3.97 3.76 15.36
N THR A 176 -5.18 3.95 14.84
CA THR A 176 -5.92 2.93 14.09
C THR A 176 -5.92 3.16 12.59
N TYR A 177 -5.87 4.40 12.14
CA TYR A 177 -5.86 4.73 10.72
C TYR A 177 -4.90 5.88 10.41
N ALA A 178 -4.41 5.91 9.16
CA ALA A 178 -3.53 6.95 8.68
C ALA A 178 -4.29 7.95 7.80
N ARG A 179 -4.21 9.22 8.14
CA ARG A 179 -4.58 10.31 7.24
C ARG A 179 -3.31 10.82 6.57
N ILE A 180 -3.15 10.48 5.31
CA ILE A 180 -2.05 10.99 4.50
C ILE A 180 -2.55 12.17 3.68
N VAL A 181 -1.77 13.25 3.69
CA VAL A 181 -2.01 14.45 2.91
C VAL A 181 -0.93 14.56 1.85
N MET A 182 -1.32 14.80 0.62
CA MET A 182 -0.43 15.15 -0.49
C MET A 182 -1.03 16.35 -1.22
N ARG A 183 -0.19 17.23 -1.75
CA ARG A 183 -0.63 18.35 -2.59
C ARG A 183 -1.80 19.16 -2.00
N GLY A 184 -1.81 19.31 -0.67
CA GLY A 184 -2.77 20.20 0.04
C GLY A 184 -4.10 19.56 0.42
N SER A 185 -4.33 18.25 0.21
CA SER A 185 -5.53 17.60 0.70
C SER A 185 -5.33 16.12 1.05
N ARG A 186 -6.26 15.55 1.83
CA ARG A 186 -6.25 14.15 2.23
C ARG A 186 -6.40 13.26 0.99
N VAL A 187 -5.57 12.21 0.90
CA VAL A 187 -5.67 11.22 -0.18
C VAL A 187 -6.62 10.08 0.18
N ALA A 188 -7.23 9.50 -0.83
CA ALA A 188 -8.06 8.31 -0.65
C ALA A 188 -7.21 7.07 -0.35
N SER A 189 -7.79 6.09 0.35
CA SER A 189 -7.17 4.81 0.72
C SER A 189 -7.70 3.70 -0.16
N PHE A 190 -6.81 2.99 -0.85
CA PHE A 190 -7.15 1.82 -1.67
C PHE A 190 -6.41 0.59 -1.16
N ARG A 191 -7.04 -0.57 -1.25
CA ARG A 191 -6.44 -1.89 -1.03
C ARG A 191 -6.73 -2.78 -2.23
N ASN A 192 -5.66 -3.26 -2.90
CA ASN A 192 -5.77 -4.07 -4.12
C ASN A 192 -6.66 -3.44 -5.21
N GLY A 193 -6.61 -2.12 -5.36
CA GLY A 193 -7.40 -1.37 -6.33
C GLY A 193 -8.85 -1.09 -5.93
N MET A 194 -9.28 -1.49 -4.74
CA MET A 194 -10.62 -1.22 -4.20
C MET A 194 -10.57 0.00 -3.27
N ASN A 195 -11.49 0.94 -3.46
CA ASN A 195 -11.61 2.12 -2.59
C ASN A 195 -12.16 1.71 -1.21
N VAL A 196 -11.27 1.68 -0.22
CA VAL A 196 -11.59 1.34 1.18
C VAL A 196 -11.65 2.58 2.08
N THR A 197 -11.63 3.77 1.53
CA THR A 197 -11.70 5.03 2.29
C THR A 197 -12.97 5.09 3.13
N GLU A 198 -12.83 5.40 4.40
CA GLU A 198 -13.92 5.64 5.35
C GLU A 198 -13.69 6.96 6.09
N THR A 199 -14.70 7.42 6.82
CA THR A 199 -14.65 8.68 7.58
C THR A 199 -13.52 8.67 8.58
N TRP A 200 -13.43 7.62 9.42
CA TRP A 200 -12.34 7.36 10.36
C TRP A 200 -11.84 5.92 10.22
N GLY A 201 -11.26 5.63 9.09
CA GLY A 201 -10.73 4.33 8.71
C GLY A 201 -10.10 4.38 7.31
N PRO A 202 -9.77 3.22 6.75
CA PRO A 202 -9.79 1.88 7.34
C PRO A 202 -8.70 1.67 8.40
N LEU A 203 -8.73 0.52 9.11
CA LEU A 203 -7.60 0.10 9.93
C LEU A 203 -6.34 0.02 9.06
N THR A 204 -5.24 0.60 9.54
CA THR A 204 -3.96 0.56 8.83
C THR A 204 -3.51 -0.88 8.63
N GLU A 205 -3.04 -1.18 7.41
CA GLU A 205 -2.48 -2.47 7.07
C GLU A 205 -1.16 -2.72 7.81
N ASP A 206 -0.97 -3.95 8.24
CA ASP A 206 0.32 -4.42 8.72
C ASP A 206 1.24 -4.76 7.54
N MET A 207 2.50 -4.30 7.60
CA MET A 207 3.45 -4.48 6.49
C MET A 207 3.86 -5.93 6.26
N SER A 208 3.56 -6.87 7.17
CA SER A 208 3.82 -8.31 6.94
C SER A 208 3.04 -8.86 5.75
N MET A 209 1.84 -8.34 5.50
CA MET A 209 0.99 -8.78 4.39
C MET A 209 1.14 -7.95 3.12
N VAL A 210 1.95 -6.89 3.13
CA VAL A 210 2.08 -5.92 2.04
C VAL A 210 3.22 -6.30 1.10
N GLU A 211 2.93 -6.35 -0.20
CA GLU A 211 3.93 -6.53 -1.26
C GLU A 211 4.55 -5.20 -1.69
N ARG A 212 3.71 -4.16 -1.83
CA ARG A 212 4.14 -2.81 -2.15
C ARG A 212 3.03 -1.80 -1.86
N ILE A 213 3.39 -0.52 -1.83
CA ILE A 213 2.43 0.57 -1.72
C ILE A 213 2.65 1.51 -2.90
N GLU A 214 1.57 1.86 -3.59
CA GLU A 214 1.59 2.72 -4.77
C GLU A 214 0.91 4.04 -4.43
N PHE A 215 1.61 5.15 -4.60
CA PHE A 215 1.06 6.50 -4.43
C PHE A 215 0.81 7.10 -5.80
N VAL A 216 -0.46 7.29 -6.13
CA VAL A 216 -0.90 7.90 -7.39
C VAL A 216 -1.30 9.34 -7.09
N LYS A 217 -0.60 10.29 -7.68
CA LYS A 217 -0.76 11.71 -7.41
C LYS A 217 -1.64 12.39 -8.46
N GLY A 218 -2.51 13.29 -8.03
CA GLY A 218 -3.53 13.90 -8.87
C GLY A 218 -4.84 13.10 -8.91
N PRO A 219 -5.89 13.60 -9.56
CA PRO A 219 -7.25 13.05 -9.53
C PRO A 219 -7.39 11.58 -9.93
N ALA A 220 -6.54 11.08 -10.86
CA ALA A 220 -6.54 9.68 -11.29
C ALA A 220 -7.93 9.12 -11.62
N GLY A 221 -8.66 9.81 -12.49
CA GLY A 221 -10.05 9.51 -12.85
C GLY A 221 -10.32 8.08 -13.35
N PHE A 222 -9.28 7.31 -13.71
CA PHE A 222 -9.42 5.90 -14.05
C PHE A 222 -9.66 4.99 -12.82
N MET A 223 -9.44 5.50 -11.59
CA MET A 223 -9.61 4.74 -10.35
C MET A 223 -10.60 5.39 -9.38
N LEU A 224 -10.53 6.71 -9.21
CA LEU A 224 -11.28 7.42 -8.19
C LEU A 224 -12.64 7.89 -8.75
N ALA A 225 -13.73 7.44 -8.12
CA ALA A 225 -15.08 7.83 -8.52
C ALA A 225 -15.40 9.27 -8.10
N SER A 226 -15.19 9.58 -6.84
CA SER A 226 -15.30 10.92 -6.25
C SER A 226 -14.26 11.05 -5.15
N GLY A 227 -13.84 12.28 -4.83
CA GLY A 227 -12.89 12.54 -3.75
C GLY A 227 -11.94 13.68 -4.06
N GLU A 228 -10.98 13.87 -3.17
CA GLU A 228 -9.99 14.95 -3.27
C GLU A 228 -9.08 14.82 -4.50
N PRO A 229 -8.72 15.93 -5.15
CA PRO A 229 -7.93 15.92 -6.39
C PRO A 229 -6.43 15.63 -6.18
N SER A 230 -5.99 15.41 -4.95
CA SER A 230 -4.59 15.12 -4.61
C SER A 230 -4.16 13.69 -4.91
N GLY A 231 -5.11 12.75 -5.04
CA GLY A 231 -4.85 11.37 -5.40
C GLY A 231 -5.19 10.34 -4.33
N PHE A 232 -4.51 9.19 -4.39
CA PHE A 232 -4.73 8.09 -3.47
C PHE A 232 -3.44 7.30 -3.25
N TYR A 233 -3.42 6.50 -2.19
CA TYR A 233 -2.47 5.40 -2.06
C TYR A 233 -3.17 4.05 -2.21
N ASN A 234 -2.47 3.06 -2.77
CA ASN A 234 -2.96 1.72 -2.99
C ASN A 234 -2.03 0.71 -2.31
N VAL A 235 -2.53 0.03 -1.29
CA VAL A 235 -1.82 -1.06 -0.63
C VAL A 235 -2.05 -2.34 -1.42
N VAL A 236 -0.98 -2.89 -1.96
CA VAL A 236 -1.00 -4.16 -2.69
C VAL A 236 -0.55 -5.26 -1.74
N THR A 237 -1.43 -6.19 -1.44
CA THR A 237 -1.14 -7.31 -0.55
C THR A 237 -0.44 -8.45 -1.29
N LYS A 238 0.32 -9.25 -0.55
CA LYS A 238 1.05 -10.41 -1.08
C LYS A 238 0.10 -11.46 -1.65
N LYS A 239 0.41 -11.97 -2.83
CA LYS A 239 -0.35 -13.02 -3.53
C LYS A 239 0.48 -14.31 -3.63
N PRO A 240 -0.17 -15.48 -3.85
CA PRO A 240 0.54 -16.72 -4.13
C PRO A 240 1.39 -16.60 -5.39
N THR A 241 2.69 -16.99 -5.29
CA THR A 241 3.61 -16.94 -6.41
C THR A 241 3.75 -18.29 -7.12
N GLY A 242 3.32 -19.37 -6.49
CA GLY A 242 3.52 -20.74 -6.97
C GLY A 242 4.90 -21.33 -6.65
N PHE A 243 5.83 -20.55 -6.13
CA PHE A 243 7.11 -21.02 -5.60
C PHE A 243 6.94 -21.37 -4.12
N THR A 244 7.47 -22.53 -3.73
CA THR A 244 7.47 -22.93 -2.31
C THR A 244 8.55 -22.16 -1.58
N LYS A 245 8.14 -21.28 -0.68
CA LYS A 245 9.04 -20.50 0.18
C LYS A 245 8.37 -20.19 1.52
N ALA A 246 9.17 -20.06 2.55
CA ALA A 246 8.71 -19.62 3.85
C ALA A 246 9.72 -18.66 4.47
N GLU A 247 9.22 -17.64 5.15
CA GLU A 247 10.04 -16.69 5.91
C GLU A 247 9.43 -16.51 7.30
N ALA A 248 10.28 -16.59 8.32
CA ALA A 248 9.90 -16.25 9.69
C ALA A 248 10.74 -15.07 10.16
N SER A 249 10.14 -14.13 10.87
CA SER A 249 10.88 -13.04 11.50
C SER A 249 10.47 -12.81 12.95
N MET A 250 11.41 -12.33 13.74
CA MET A 250 11.18 -11.88 15.11
C MET A 250 11.88 -10.55 15.32
N THR A 251 11.18 -9.61 15.95
CA THR A 251 11.71 -8.29 16.28
C THR A 251 11.49 -8.01 17.77
N VAL A 252 12.52 -7.50 18.42
CA VAL A 252 12.44 -6.91 19.76
C VAL A 252 12.87 -5.46 19.67
N GLY A 253 12.26 -4.57 20.46
CA GLY A 253 12.57 -3.15 20.36
C GLY A 253 12.23 -2.35 21.60
N SER A 254 12.53 -1.07 21.53
CA SER A 254 12.15 -0.09 22.53
C SER A 254 10.65 -0.11 22.78
N PHE A 255 10.23 0.38 23.96
CA PHE A 255 8.84 0.46 24.38
C PHE A 255 8.16 -0.92 24.53
N GLY A 256 8.92 -1.97 24.90
CA GLY A 256 8.36 -3.31 25.03
C GLY A 256 7.84 -3.90 23.73
N THR A 257 8.44 -3.56 22.60
CA THR A 257 8.05 -4.11 21.29
C THR A 257 8.53 -5.56 21.17
N TYR A 258 7.60 -6.47 20.95
CA TYR A 258 7.81 -7.88 20.57
C TYR A 258 6.93 -8.19 19.38
N ARG A 259 7.52 -8.58 18.27
CA ARG A 259 6.80 -8.83 17.03
C ARG A 259 7.32 -10.10 16.35
N SER A 260 6.41 -10.92 15.87
CA SER A 260 6.73 -12.12 15.07
C SER A 260 5.89 -12.13 13.81
N THR A 261 6.48 -12.54 12.68
CA THR A 261 5.77 -12.74 11.42
C THR A 261 6.13 -14.05 10.77
N LEU A 262 5.17 -14.66 10.08
CA LEU A 262 5.36 -15.85 9.26
C LEU A 262 4.73 -15.61 7.90
N ASP A 263 5.44 -15.95 6.83
CA ASP A 263 4.99 -15.84 5.44
C ASP A 263 5.25 -17.18 4.74
N PHE A 264 4.20 -17.89 4.39
CA PHE A 264 4.23 -19.16 3.67
C PHE A 264 3.63 -18.98 2.30
N ASP A 265 4.30 -19.47 1.26
CA ASP A 265 3.87 -19.44 -0.12
C ASP A 265 4.11 -20.81 -0.77
N GLY A 266 3.21 -21.24 -1.65
CA GLY A 266 3.40 -22.53 -2.31
C GLY A 266 2.20 -23.05 -3.08
N LYS A 267 2.30 -24.34 -3.45
CA LYS A 267 1.26 -25.09 -4.17
C LYS A 267 0.52 -25.99 -3.19
N LEU A 268 -0.83 -25.95 -3.20
CA LEU A 268 -1.67 -26.89 -2.47
C LEU A 268 -1.97 -28.15 -3.31
N SER A 269 -2.05 -28.02 -4.64
CA SER A 269 -2.25 -29.14 -5.54
C SER A 269 -0.98 -29.53 -6.27
N LYS A 270 -0.80 -30.82 -6.53
CA LYS A 270 0.39 -31.35 -7.25
C LYS A 270 0.52 -30.80 -8.67
N ASP A 271 -0.60 -30.49 -9.33
CA ASP A 271 -0.64 -29.94 -10.69
C ASP A 271 -0.46 -28.42 -10.72
N GLY A 272 -0.27 -27.76 -9.55
CA GLY A 272 -0.07 -26.32 -9.44
C GLY A 272 -1.33 -25.46 -9.73
N LYS A 273 -2.51 -26.08 -9.84
CA LYS A 273 -3.74 -25.34 -10.09
C LYS A 273 -4.27 -24.63 -8.85
N VAL A 274 -3.92 -25.07 -7.66
CA VAL A 274 -4.30 -24.43 -6.41
C VAL A 274 -3.04 -23.97 -5.71
N LEU A 275 -2.90 -22.65 -5.62
CA LEU A 275 -1.80 -21.97 -4.95
C LEU A 275 -2.28 -21.35 -3.64
N TYR A 276 -1.41 -21.22 -2.67
CA TYR A 276 -1.73 -20.55 -1.41
C TYR A 276 -0.63 -19.59 -0.98
N ARG A 277 -1.03 -18.57 -0.24
CA ARG A 277 -0.14 -17.78 0.61
C ARG A 277 -0.79 -17.56 1.96
N LEU A 278 -0.01 -17.63 3.03
CA LEU A 278 -0.49 -17.38 4.38
C LEU A 278 0.49 -16.44 5.09
N ASN A 279 0.00 -15.25 5.44
CA ASN A 279 0.73 -14.32 6.29
C ASN A 279 0.13 -14.31 7.69
N LEU A 280 1.00 -14.47 8.70
CA LEU A 280 0.63 -14.41 10.11
C LEU A 280 1.50 -13.36 10.80
N MET A 281 0.92 -12.59 11.69
CA MET A 281 1.65 -11.62 12.52
C MET A 281 1.05 -11.55 13.91
N GLY A 282 1.92 -11.46 14.91
CA GLY A 282 1.58 -11.13 16.29
C GLY A 282 2.51 -10.06 16.82
N GLN A 283 1.96 -9.07 17.53
CA GLN A 283 2.71 -7.94 18.08
C GLN A 283 2.19 -7.55 19.45
N LEU A 284 3.12 -7.35 20.38
CA LEU A 284 2.94 -6.58 21.59
C LEU A 284 3.80 -5.33 21.46
N LYS A 285 3.21 -4.15 21.68
CA LYS A 285 3.92 -2.88 21.50
C LYS A 285 3.37 -1.83 22.44
N GLY A 286 4.21 -1.29 23.31
CA GLY A 286 3.96 -0.02 23.97
C GLY A 286 4.29 1.16 23.05
N THR A 287 4.11 2.37 23.55
CA THR A 287 4.55 3.61 22.89
C THR A 287 5.56 4.35 23.78
N HIS A 288 6.11 5.44 23.27
CA HIS A 288 6.96 6.31 24.08
C HIS A 288 6.18 7.07 25.17
N ARG A 289 4.86 7.15 25.03
CA ARG A 289 3.96 7.79 26.00
C ARG A 289 3.62 6.84 27.14
N ALA A 290 3.44 7.39 28.31
CA ALA A 290 3.18 6.59 29.52
C ALA A 290 1.86 5.79 29.40
N TYR A 291 1.91 4.50 29.71
CA TYR A 291 0.79 3.54 29.75
C TYR A 291 0.13 3.23 28.40
N GLU A 292 0.56 3.83 27.30
CA GLU A 292 -0.02 3.58 25.98
C GLU A 292 0.55 2.33 25.32
N TYR A 293 -0.31 1.65 24.57
CA TYR A 293 0.04 0.43 23.84
C TYR A 293 -0.84 0.21 22.61
N ASN A 294 -0.34 -0.62 21.68
CA ASN A 294 -1.05 -1.07 20.49
C ASN A 294 -0.64 -2.52 20.17
N ASN A 295 -1.37 -3.47 20.70
CA ASN A 295 -1.16 -4.90 20.48
C ASN A 295 -1.98 -5.33 19.26
N ARG A 296 -1.40 -6.16 18.40
CA ARG A 296 -2.04 -6.54 17.12
C ARG A 296 -1.79 -8.00 16.78
N VAL A 297 -2.80 -8.63 16.18
CA VAL A 297 -2.70 -9.93 15.50
C VAL A 297 -3.25 -9.79 14.09
N SER A 298 -2.61 -10.43 13.12
CA SER A 298 -3.07 -10.45 11.73
C SER A 298 -2.96 -11.86 11.14
N VAL A 299 -4.00 -12.28 10.41
CA VAL A 299 -4.06 -13.58 9.72
C VAL A 299 -4.62 -13.34 8.32
N VAL A 300 -3.81 -13.61 7.29
CA VAL A 300 -4.18 -13.33 5.89
C VAL A 300 -3.91 -14.56 5.01
N PRO A 301 -4.86 -15.51 4.91
CA PRO A 301 -4.83 -16.56 3.92
C PRO A 301 -5.28 -16.04 2.54
N VAL A 302 -4.55 -16.45 1.51
CA VAL A 302 -4.86 -16.18 0.10
C VAL A 302 -4.84 -17.50 -0.66
N LEU A 303 -5.88 -17.77 -1.43
CA LEU A 303 -5.98 -18.93 -2.31
C LEU A 303 -6.14 -18.45 -3.76
N LYS A 304 -5.35 -19.01 -4.67
CA LYS A 304 -5.50 -18.78 -6.10
C LYS A 304 -5.82 -20.12 -6.79
N PHE A 305 -6.92 -20.14 -7.52
CA PHE A 305 -7.37 -21.27 -8.31
C PHE A 305 -7.13 -20.96 -9.79
N GLN A 306 -6.22 -21.67 -10.43
CA GLN A 306 -6.01 -21.65 -11.87
C GLN A 306 -6.97 -22.64 -12.51
N ILE A 307 -8.17 -22.18 -12.92
CA ILE A 307 -9.25 -23.00 -13.47
C ILE A 307 -8.82 -23.60 -14.81
N ASN A 308 -8.21 -22.78 -15.66
CA ASN A 308 -7.56 -23.14 -16.92
C ASN A 308 -6.50 -22.08 -17.26
N PRO A 309 -5.68 -22.22 -18.32
CA PRO A 309 -4.60 -21.26 -18.64
C PRO A 309 -5.08 -19.81 -18.83
N ARG A 310 -6.36 -19.59 -19.14
CA ARG A 310 -6.94 -18.25 -19.35
C ARG A 310 -7.81 -17.75 -18.21
N THR A 311 -8.07 -18.58 -17.18
CA THR A 311 -9.06 -18.24 -16.14
C THR A 311 -8.50 -18.53 -14.75
N SER A 312 -8.51 -17.55 -13.89
CA SER A 312 -8.14 -17.70 -12.49
C SER A 312 -9.15 -17.03 -11.55
N LEU A 313 -9.25 -17.56 -10.33
CA LEU A 313 -9.99 -16.97 -9.22
C LEU A 313 -9.06 -16.88 -8.03
N THR A 314 -8.92 -15.67 -7.46
CA THR A 314 -8.18 -15.44 -6.23
C THR A 314 -9.15 -15.04 -5.13
N ALA A 315 -9.07 -15.70 -3.98
CA ALA A 315 -9.81 -15.38 -2.77
C ALA A 315 -8.81 -15.00 -1.68
N GLU A 316 -8.97 -13.81 -1.12
CA GLU A 316 -8.17 -13.27 -0.03
C GLU A 316 -9.08 -12.95 1.15
N TYR A 317 -8.76 -13.50 2.31
CA TYR A 317 -9.38 -13.13 3.56
C TYR A 317 -8.36 -12.44 4.44
N THR A 318 -8.72 -11.30 5.01
CA THR A 318 -7.90 -10.57 5.98
C THR A 318 -8.63 -10.52 7.30
N TYR A 319 -7.96 -10.92 8.36
CA TYR A 319 -8.40 -10.71 9.73
C TYR A 319 -7.32 -9.98 10.50
N GLN A 320 -7.69 -8.85 11.13
CA GLN A 320 -6.83 -8.12 12.04
C GLN A 320 -7.58 -7.86 13.36
N TYR A 321 -6.92 -8.14 14.46
CA TYR A 321 -7.38 -7.77 15.80
C TYR A 321 -6.41 -6.80 16.43
N VAL A 322 -6.92 -5.71 16.98
CA VAL A 322 -6.12 -4.70 17.69
C VAL A 322 -6.70 -4.50 19.07
N GLN A 323 -5.82 -4.42 20.07
CA GLN A 323 -6.13 -3.97 21.41
C GLN A 323 -5.20 -2.83 21.76
N MET A 324 -5.75 -1.65 22.01
CA MET A 324 -4.98 -0.44 22.18
C MET A 324 -5.54 0.47 23.27
N SER A 325 -4.77 1.50 23.59
CA SER A 325 -5.17 2.57 24.48
C SER A 325 -6.43 3.29 23.98
N PRO A 326 -7.22 3.92 24.87
CA PRO A 326 -8.35 4.75 24.52
C PRO A 326 -8.02 5.82 23.48
N ILE A 327 -8.99 6.11 22.63
CA ILE A 327 -8.87 7.16 21.60
C ILE A 327 -8.62 8.52 22.26
N GLY A 328 -7.75 9.34 21.66
CA GLY A 328 -7.43 10.69 22.14
C GLY A 328 -6.33 10.78 23.19
N SER A 329 -5.93 9.67 23.82
CA SER A 329 -4.84 9.65 24.82
C SER A 329 -3.47 10.05 24.25
N SER A 330 -3.29 9.87 22.92
CA SER A 330 -2.03 10.13 22.22
C SER A 330 -1.69 11.61 22.01
N TYR A 331 -2.57 12.51 22.43
CA TYR A 331 -2.33 13.94 22.36
C TYR A 331 -1.74 14.50 23.65
N SER A 332 -0.85 15.46 23.52
CA SER A 332 -0.38 16.33 24.59
C SER A 332 -1.22 17.61 24.60
N TYR A 333 -1.57 18.09 25.78
CA TYR A 333 -2.38 19.27 25.98
C TYR A 333 -1.70 20.25 26.94
N SER A 334 -1.58 21.52 26.57
CA SER A 334 -1.00 22.55 27.43
C SER A 334 -1.73 23.90 27.27
N PRO A 335 -1.90 24.66 28.37
CA PRO A 335 -2.41 26.02 28.29
C PRO A 335 -1.34 27.02 27.79
N ASN A 336 -0.04 26.67 27.82
CA ASN A 336 1.06 27.63 27.62
C ASN A 336 1.59 27.66 26.17
N GLY A 337 1.71 26.49 25.50
CA GLY A 337 2.27 26.45 24.16
C GLY A 337 2.51 25.05 23.63
N LEU A 338 2.97 24.97 22.37
CA LEU A 338 3.31 23.72 21.71
C LEU A 338 4.66 23.18 22.19
N GLY A 339 4.73 21.89 22.54
CA GLY A 339 5.97 21.19 22.81
C GLY A 339 6.57 21.48 24.21
N ASP A 340 5.85 22.10 25.09
CA ASP A 340 6.32 22.44 26.47
C ASP A 340 6.18 21.28 27.46
N LEU A 341 5.52 20.19 27.08
CA LEU A 341 5.41 18.98 27.89
C LEU A 341 6.45 17.92 27.45
N PRO A 342 6.85 17.03 28.38
CA PRO A 342 7.73 15.91 28.03
C PRO A 342 7.16 15.05 26.91
N VAL A 343 8.01 14.52 26.02
CA VAL A 343 7.61 13.68 24.88
C VAL A 343 6.90 12.41 25.31
N ASN A 344 7.17 11.92 26.52
CA ASN A 344 6.50 10.75 27.11
C ASN A 344 5.22 11.08 27.89
N PHE A 345 4.75 12.32 27.83
CA PHE A 345 3.49 12.72 28.46
C PHE A 345 2.32 11.95 27.85
N SER A 346 1.35 11.59 28.68
CA SER A 346 0.07 11.01 28.26
C SER A 346 -1.03 11.51 29.21
N THR A 347 -2.24 11.59 28.70
CA THR A 347 -3.42 11.86 29.54
C THR A 347 -4.04 10.57 30.06
N LEU A 348 -3.53 9.39 29.66
CA LEU A 348 -4.09 8.09 29.94
C LEU A 348 -3.94 7.71 31.42
N GLU A 349 -4.99 7.12 31.97
CA GLU A 349 -4.94 6.46 33.28
C GLU A 349 -4.68 4.95 33.08
N PRO A 350 -3.80 4.32 33.90
CA PRO A 350 -3.39 2.92 33.69
C PRO A 350 -4.51 1.89 33.78
N ASN A 351 -5.62 2.23 34.47
CA ASN A 351 -6.77 1.35 34.69
C ASN A 351 -7.94 1.58 33.72
N MET A 352 -7.78 2.41 32.70
CA MET A 352 -8.79 2.57 31.66
C MET A 352 -8.94 1.30 30.82
N ARG A 353 -10.18 1.00 30.43
CA ARG A 353 -10.47 -0.15 29.56
C ARG A 353 -9.88 0.11 28.17
N PRO A 354 -9.34 -0.92 27.51
CA PRO A 354 -8.81 -0.80 26.16
C PRO A 354 -9.90 -0.48 25.12
N THR A 355 -9.48 0.06 23.99
CA THR A 355 -10.22 0.02 22.74
C THR A 355 -9.81 -1.23 21.98
N THR A 356 -10.78 -1.97 21.45
CA THR A 356 -10.57 -3.16 20.62
C THR A 356 -11.11 -2.94 19.22
N VAL A 357 -10.41 -3.46 18.22
CA VAL A 357 -10.82 -3.43 16.83
C VAL A 357 -10.79 -4.84 16.26
N ASN A 358 -11.89 -5.24 15.60
CA ASN A 358 -11.96 -6.42 14.75
C ASN A 358 -12.15 -5.94 13.30
N ASP A 359 -11.14 -6.11 12.46
CA ASP A 359 -11.17 -5.75 11.04
C ASP A 359 -11.13 -7.03 10.21
N GLN A 360 -12.13 -7.23 9.38
CA GLN A 360 -12.27 -8.40 8.52
C GLN A 360 -12.59 -7.98 7.09
N SER A 361 -11.94 -8.62 6.13
CA SER A 361 -12.32 -8.42 4.73
C SER A 361 -12.20 -9.70 3.93
N LEU A 362 -13.11 -9.86 2.98
CA LEU A 362 -13.04 -10.90 1.95
C LEU A 362 -13.02 -10.22 0.59
N THR A 363 -11.97 -10.51 -0.19
CA THR A 363 -11.83 -10.02 -1.57
C THR A 363 -11.78 -11.20 -2.52
N LEU A 364 -12.62 -11.17 -3.55
CA LEU A 364 -12.64 -12.13 -4.64
C LEU A 364 -12.21 -11.43 -5.93
N THR A 365 -11.21 -11.96 -6.60
CA THR A 365 -10.73 -11.48 -7.91
C THR A 365 -10.85 -12.59 -8.94
N PHE A 366 -11.71 -12.39 -9.92
CA PHE A 366 -11.83 -13.26 -11.09
C PHE A 366 -11.16 -12.60 -12.28
N SER A 367 -10.30 -13.33 -12.99
CA SER A 367 -9.63 -12.89 -14.21
C SER A 367 -9.85 -13.89 -15.32
N HIS A 368 -10.21 -13.42 -16.51
CA HIS A 368 -10.40 -14.24 -17.70
C HIS A 368 -9.84 -13.55 -18.95
N SER A 369 -8.83 -14.16 -19.57
CA SER A 369 -8.35 -13.74 -20.89
C SER A 369 -9.31 -14.25 -21.97
N LEU A 370 -10.09 -13.33 -22.56
CA LEU A 370 -11.02 -13.62 -23.64
C LEU A 370 -10.27 -14.16 -24.89
N ASN A 371 -9.15 -13.52 -25.18
CA ASN A 371 -8.14 -13.90 -26.15
C ASN A 371 -6.77 -13.34 -25.72
N ASP A 372 -5.79 -13.28 -26.60
CA ASP A 372 -4.43 -12.78 -26.29
C ASP A 372 -4.38 -11.26 -26.09
N ASP A 373 -5.34 -10.53 -26.62
CA ASP A 373 -5.40 -9.06 -26.59
C ASP A 373 -6.36 -8.54 -25.50
N TRP A 374 -7.40 -9.30 -25.15
CA TRP A 374 -8.47 -8.85 -24.27
C TRP A 374 -8.60 -9.68 -22.98
N LYS A 375 -8.62 -8.98 -21.87
CA LYS A 375 -8.79 -9.56 -20.54
C LYS A 375 -9.94 -8.89 -19.79
N PHE A 376 -10.81 -9.71 -19.22
CA PHE A 376 -11.84 -9.29 -18.29
C PHE A 376 -11.40 -9.54 -16.85
N THR A 377 -11.64 -8.58 -15.98
CA THR A 377 -11.40 -8.70 -14.53
C THR A 377 -12.63 -8.26 -13.76
N SER A 378 -13.02 -9.05 -12.77
CA SER A 378 -14.04 -8.71 -11.78
C SER A 378 -13.46 -8.82 -10.40
N GLN A 379 -13.69 -7.81 -9.57
CA GLN A 379 -13.31 -7.82 -8.15
C GLN A 379 -14.52 -7.46 -7.30
N LEU A 380 -14.71 -8.21 -6.23
CA LEU A 380 -15.75 -7.98 -5.22
C LEU A 380 -15.07 -7.98 -3.85
N ALA A 381 -15.39 -7.01 -3.01
CA ALA A 381 -14.90 -6.98 -1.65
C ALA A 381 -16.01 -6.62 -0.66
N TYR A 382 -15.96 -7.32 0.47
CA TYR A 382 -16.76 -7.07 1.66
C TYR A 382 -15.80 -6.81 2.81
N LEU A 383 -15.94 -5.65 3.47
CA LEU A 383 -15.14 -5.28 4.62
C LEU A 383 -16.07 -5.00 5.81
N ASN A 384 -15.64 -5.43 6.97
CA ASN A 384 -16.31 -5.18 8.25
C ASN A 384 -15.29 -4.70 9.27
N PHE A 385 -15.41 -3.45 9.70
CA PHE A 385 -14.59 -2.81 10.70
C PHE A 385 -15.43 -2.58 11.95
N ASP A 386 -15.13 -3.29 13.03
CA ASP A 386 -15.86 -3.19 14.29
C ASP A 386 -14.91 -2.75 15.41
N GLN A 387 -15.15 -1.56 15.94
CA GLN A 387 -14.40 -0.97 17.04
C GLN A 387 -15.30 -0.78 18.25
N VAL A 388 -14.87 -1.30 19.38
CA VAL A 388 -15.53 -1.14 20.69
C VAL A 388 -14.54 -0.50 21.64
N GLY A 389 -14.88 0.68 22.15
CA GLY A 389 -13.91 1.40 22.97
C GLY A 389 -14.44 2.61 23.69
N GLN A 390 -13.49 3.44 24.04
CA GLN A 390 -13.74 4.72 24.70
C GLN A 390 -12.68 5.74 24.26
N SER A 391 -12.98 6.99 24.45
CA SER A 391 -12.07 8.10 24.24
C SER A 391 -11.80 8.86 25.51
N LEU A 392 -10.70 9.61 25.52
CA LEU A 392 -10.31 10.50 26.61
C LEU A 392 -9.91 11.85 26.04
N TRP A 393 -10.68 12.87 26.39
CA TRP A 393 -10.50 14.22 25.85
C TRP A 393 -10.42 15.27 26.97
N PRO A 394 -9.77 16.42 26.70
CA PRO A 394 -9.85 17.56 27.60
C PRO A 394 -11.26 18.14 27.63
N SER A 395 -11.77 18.47 28.80
CA SER A 395 -12.99 19.29 28.94
C SER A 395 -12.63 20.77 29.05
N SER A 396 -11.63 21.11 29.88
CA SER A 396 -11.16 22.48 30.07
C SER A 396 -9.86 22.48 30.87
N PHE A 397 -9.22 23.65 30.99
CA PHE A 397 -8.11 23.91 31.90
C PHE A 397 -8.52 24.87 33.01
N VAL A 398 -8.04 24.62 34.23
CA VAL A 398 -8.06 25.55 35.35
C VAL A 398 -6.63 25.73 35.85
N GLY A 399 -5.97 26.80 35.41
CA GLY A 399 -4.53 26.94 35.54
C GLY A 399 -3.82 25.79 34.80
N ASP A 400 -2.92 25.08 35.46
CA ASP A 400 -2.19 23.92 34.91
C ASP A 400 -2.94 22.59 35.06
N THR A 401 -4.16 22.65 35.58
CA THR A 401 -4.99 21.45 35.79
C THR A 401 -5.86 21.19 34.59
N LEU A 402 -5.68 19.99 34.00
CA LEU A 402 -6.52 19.49 32.92
C LEU A 402 -7.73 18.75 33.52
N LEU A 403 -8.93 19.19 33.18
CA LEU A 403 -10.17 18.46 33.43
C LEU A 403 -10.42 17.54 32.24
N ARG A 404 -10.61 16.24 32.53
CA ARG A 404 -10.74 15.19 31.51
C ARG A 404 -12.16 14.63 31.47
N ALA A 405 -12.63 14.28 30.28
CA ALA A 405 -13.87 13.57 30.06
C ALA A 405 -13.61 12.28 29.28
N ALA A 406 -14.30 11.22 29.64
CA ALA A 406 -14.32 9.97 28.89
C ALA A 406 -15.68 9.79 28.21
N SER A 407 -15.69 9.32 26.97
CA SER A 407 -16.92 8.99 26.24
C SER A 407 -16.79 7.64 25.55
N ILE A 408 -17.95 7.02 25.28
CA ILE A 408 -18.02 5.85 24.40
C ILE A 408 -17.41 6.21 23.04
N TRP A 409 -16.74 5.23 22.41
CA TRP A 409 -16.18 5.42 21.10
C TRP A 409 -16.28 4.14 20.28
N ASP A 410 -17.53 3.80 19.97
CA ASP A 410 -17.85 2.61 19.20
C ASP A 410 -18.08 2.97 17.74
N ILE A 411 -17.59 2.11 16.84
CA ILE A 411 -17.67 2.29 15.39
C ILE A 411 -17.99 0.94 14.74
N LEU A 412 -18.86 0.96 13.73
CA LEU A 412 -19.08 -0.15 12.82
C LEU A 412 -19.05 0.35 11.38
N GLY A 413 -18.05 -0.05 10.62
CA GLY A 413 -17.94 0.17 9.18
C GLY A 413 -18.30 -1.10 8.40
N VAL A 414 -19.22 -0.98 7.43
CA VAL A 414 -19.58 -2.07 6.52
C VAL A 414 -19.44 -1.57 5.09
N THR A 415 -18.44 -2.07 4.38
CA THR A 415 -18.15 -1.64 3.01
C THR A 415 -18.34 -2.80 2.04
N LYS A 416 -19.15 -2.58 1.01
CA LYS A 416 -19.37 -3.49 -0.11
C LYS A 416 -18.96 -2.77 -1.37
N VAL A 417 -17.95 -3.27 -2.06
CA VAL A 417 -17.43 -2.64 -3.29
C VAL A 417 -17.24 -3.69 -4.37
N GLY A 418 -17.56 -3.30 -5.59
CA GLY A 418 -17.44 -4.13 -6.77
C GLY A 418 -16.88 -3.35 -7.94
N GLN A 419 -16.06 -4.00 -8.74
CA GLN A 419 -15.56 -3.45 -9.99
C GLN A 419 -15.45 -4.52 -11.07
N PHE A 420 -15.79 -4.13 -12.30
CA PHE A 420 -15.79 -4.98 -13.48
C PHE A 420 -15.15 -4.20 -14.61
N PHE A 421 -14.09 -4.72 -15.19
CA PHE A 421 -13.40 -4.01 -16.25
C PHE A 421 -12.78 -4.93 -17.29
N VAL A 422 -12.59 -4.38 -18.47
CA VAL A 422 -11.86 -5.00 -19.56
C VAL A 422 -10.64 -4.17 -19.93
N ASN A 423 -9.52 -4.84 -20.15
CA ASN A 423 -8.34 -4.28 -20.79
C ASN A 423 -8.20 -4.92 -22.16
N GLY A 424 -7.92 -4.12 -23.19
CA GLY A 424 -7.76 -4.64 -24.53
C GLY A 424 -6.78 -3.84 -25.35
N ASP A 425 -6.09 -4.51 -26.29
CA ASP A 425 -5.22 -3.89 -27.27
C ASP A 425 -5.83 -4.06 -28.67
N VAL A 426 -5.98 -2.96 -29.43
CA VAL A 426 -6.55 -2.92 -30.78
C VAL A 426 -5.64 -2.16 -31.70
N ARG A 427 -5.44 -2.62 -32.93
CA ARG A 427 -4.66 -1.90 -33.96
C ARG A 427 -5.57 -1.35 -35.03
N THR A 428 -5.40 -0.06 -35.34
CA THR A 428 -6.06 0.62 -36.46
C THR A 428 -5.01 1.31 -37.36
N GLY A 429 -4.59 0.60 -38.40
CA GLY A 429 -3.50 1.06 -39.24
C GLY A 429 -2.18 1.13 -38.48
N ALA A 430 -1.60 2.33 -38.39
CA ALA A 430 -0.34 2.59 -37.70
C ALA A 430 -0.53 2.89 -36.19
N LEU A 431 -1.77 2.88 -35.69
CA LEU A 431 -2.10 3.20 -34.31
C LEU A 431 -2.33 1.93 -33.51
N THR A 432 -1.83 1.89 -32.28
CA THR A 432 -2.19 0.89 -31.28
C THR A 432 -3.00 1.56 -30.18
N HIS A 433 -4.19 1.04 -29.91
CA HIS A 433 -5.11 1.49 -28.86
C HIS A 433 -5.01 0.55 -27.67
N ARG A 434 -4.74 1.06 -26.47
CA ARG A 434 -4.89 0.35 -25.21
C ARG A 434 -6.14 0.83 -24.50
N ILE A 435 -7.15 -0.01 -24.54
CA ILE A 435 -8.49 0.32 -24.05
C ILE A 435 -8.66 -0.23 -22.63
N LEU A 436 -9.16 0.62 -21.74
CA LEU A 436 -9.66 0.27 -20.43
C LEU A 436 -11.10 0.77 -20.34
N ALA A 437 -12.06 -0.13 -20.14
CA ALA A 437 -13.44 0.23 -19.90
C ALA A 437 -14.00 -0.55 -18.71
N GLY A 438 -14.82 0.08 -17.89
CA GLY A 438 -15.35 -0.60 -16.71
C GLY A 438 -16.44 0.13 -15.96
N LEU A 439 -16.92 -0.58 -14.95
CA LEU A 439 -17.95 -0.16 -13.99
C LEU A 439 -17.39 -0.36 -12.58
N ASP A 440 -17.46 0.68 -11.75
CA ASP A 440 -17.20 0.61 -10.32
C ASP A 440 -18.48 0.91 -9.56
N MET A 441 -18.70 0.22 -8.43
CA MET A 441 -19.81 0.47 -7.54
C MET A 441 -19.41 0.26 -6.08
N GLY A 442 -20.04 0.99 -5.18
CA GLY A 442 -19.80 0.88 -3.74
C GLY A 442 -21.02 1.27 -2.93
N ASP A 443 -21.14 0.63 -1.79
CA ASP A 443 -22.10 0.92 -0.73
C ASP A 443 -21.37 0.80 0.60
N LYS A 444 -21.23 1.92 1.31
CA LYS A 444 -20.45 2.04 2.53
C LYS A 444 -21.31 2.61 3.64
N ASP A 445 -21.55 1.81 4.65
CA ASP A 445 -22.19 2.21 5.89
C ASP A 445 -21.15 2.40 6.99
N TYR A 446 -21.22 3.52 7.68
CA TYR A 446 -20.38 3.82 8.83
C TYR A 446 -21.25 4.30 9.97
N TYR A 447 -21.33 3.52 11.04
CA TYR A 447 -22.04 3.85 12.27
C TYR A 447 -21.06 4.23 13.36
N HIS A 448 -21.39 5.22 14.16
CA HIS A 448 -20.65 5.55 15.37
C HIS A 448 -21.57 5.94 16.52
N ASP A 449 -21.11 5.68 17.73
CA ASP A 449 -21.72 6.20 18.96
C ASP A 449 -20.65 6.91 19.78
N TRP A 450 -20.84 8.20 20.02
CA TRP A 450 -20.01 9.08 20.87
C TRP A 450 -20.86 9.85 21.88
N ALA A 451 -22.15 9.58 21.94
CA ALA A 451 -23.13 10.37 22.69
C ALA A 451 -23.06 10.15 24.20
N GLN A 452 -22.59 8.97 24.63
CA GLN A 452 -22.53 8.62 26.05
C GLN A 452 -21.16 9.02 26.60
N GLY A 453 -21.14 9.85 27.65
CA GLY A 453 -19.89 10.26 28.24
C GLY A 453 -20.10 11.09 29.51
N GLY A 454 -19.00 11.46 30.14
CA GLY A 454 -19.02 12.30 31.33
C GLY A 454 -17.62 12.64 31.82
N ALA A 455 -17.54 13.63 32.68
CA ALA A 455 -16.32 14.00 33.38
C ALA A 455 -15.81 12.80 34.22
N ILE A 456 -14.51 12.63 34.29
CA ILE A 456 -13.89 11.69 35.19
C ILE A 456 -13.95 12.32 36.58
N THR A 457 -14.97 11.92 37.37
CA THR A 457 -15.23 12.46 38.69
C THR A 457 -14.36 11.80 39.74
N GLY A 458 -14.11 12.51 40.86
CA GLY A 458 -13.27 12.00 41.95
C GLY A 458 -11.80 11.93 41.64
N ALA A 459 -11.40 12.29 40.42
CA ALA A 459 -10.01 12.47 40.10
C ALA A 459 -9.54 13.76 40.76
N SER A 460 -8.49 13.65 41.57
CA SER A 460 -7.70 14.80 41.95
C SER A 460 -7.22 15.53 40.66
N SER A 461 -6.97 16.81 40.81
CA SER A 461 -6.43 17.65 39.76
C SER A 461 -5.31 16.95 38.97
N PHE A 462 -5.49 16.76 37.66
CA PHE A 462 -4.44 16.27 36.77
C PHE A 462 -3.61 17.45 36.27
N ASN A 463 -2.53 17.78 37.02
CA ASN A 463 -1.61 18.84 36.60
C ASN A 463 -0.74 18.33 35.46
N VAL A 464 -0.76 18.99 34.31
CA VAL A 464 -0.05 18.53 33.10
C VAL A 464 1.47 18.65 33.21
N PHE A 465 1.99 19.54 34.06
CA PHE A 465 3.43 19.70 34.28
C PHE A 465 3.98 18.82 35.41
N ASN A 466 3.08 18.26 36.23
CA ASN A 466 3.42 17.32 37.29
C ASN A 466 2.34 16.22 37.40
N PRO A 467 2.19 15.36 36.36
CA PRO A 467 1.10 14.42 36.28
C PRO A 467 1.25 13.28 37.31
N VAL A 468 0.18 12.98 38.04
CA VAL A 468 0.08 11.84 38.94
C VAL A 468 -0.96 10.88 38.38
N TYR A 469 -0.49 9.71 37.96
CA TYR A 469 -1.33 8.67 37.35
C TYR A 469 -1.88 7.67 38.38
N GLY A 470 -2.95 6.95 38.01
CA GLY A 470 -3.55 5.89 38.83
C GLY A 470 -4.39 6.40 40.00
N GLN A 471 -4.73 7.68 40.01
CA GLN A 471 -5.54 8.29 41.06
C GLN A 471 -7.05 8.23 40.77
N VAL A 472 -7.46 7.91 39.55
CA VAL A 472 -8.85 7.82 39.15
C VAL A 472 -9.39 6.45 39.51
N PRO A 473 -10.34 6.33 40.46
CA PRO A 473 -10.94 5.04 40.85
C PRO A 473 -11.80 4.52 39.67
N ALA A 474 -11.94 3.20 39.57
CA ALA A 474 -12.73 2.56 38.52
C ALA A 474 -14.21 3.03 38.48
N SER A 475 -14.76 3.42 39.61
CA SER A 475 -16.12 3.95 39.75
C SER A 475 -16.30 5.37 39.21
N ALA A 476 -15.22 6.08 38.91
CA ALA A 476 -15.27 7.43 38.33
C ALA A 476 -15.43 7.42 36.82
N TYR A 477 -15.18 6.28 36.14
CA TYR A 477 -15.37 6.19 34.69
C TYR A 477 -16.84 6.01 34.34
N PRO A 478 -17.34 6.67 33.29
CA PRO A 478 -18.68 6.45 32.78
C PRO A 478 -18.95 4.97 32.44
N VAL A 479 -20.16 4.52 32.72
CA VAL A 479 -20.66 3.21 32.29
C VAL A 479 -21.50 3.44 31.04
N TYR A 480 -21.13 2.75 29.96
CA TYR A 480 -21.79 2.93 28.67
C TYR A 480 -22.84 1.84 28.45
N ASP A 481 -24.04 2.25 28.05
CA ASP A 481 -25.12 1.35 27.67
C ASP A 481 -24.91 0.87 26.23
N ARG A 482 -24.66 -0.43 26.08
CA ARG A 482 -24.48 -1.16 24.81
C ARG A 482 -25.57 -2.22 24.63
N SER A 483 -26.71 -2.09 25.30
CA SER A 483 -27.81 -3.06 25.22
C SER A 483 -28.47 -3.10 23.83
N LEU A 484 -28.45 -1.99 23.10
CA LEU A 484 -28.88 -1.90 21.71
C LEU A 484 -27.69 -2.03 20.77
N ASP A 485 -27.95 -2.59 19.58
CA ASP A 485 -26.95 -2.64 18.50
C ASP A 485 -26.54 -1.21 18.09
N ILE A 486 -25.30 -1.04 17.65
CA ILE A 486 -24.80 0.27 17.23
C ILE A 486 -25.58 0.88 16.06
N ARG A 487 -26.23 0.04 15.22
CA ARG A 487 -27.10 0.50 14.13
C ARG A 487 -28.39 1.15 14.64
N GLU A 488 -28.78 0.87 15.87
CA GLU A 488 -29.97 1.43 16.52
C GLU A 488 -29.62 2.63 17.42
N ARG A 489 -28.51 2.56 18.19
CA ARG A 489 -28.11 3.61 19.12
C ARG A 489 -27.17 4.67 18.54
N GLY A 490 -26.47 4.34 17.45
CA GLY A 490 -25.49 5.22 16.81
C GLY A 490 -26.08 6.05 15.69
N VAL A 491 -25.27 6.96 15.17
CA VAL A 491 -25.58 7.72 13.96
C VAL A 491 -24.91 7.09 12.75
N ARG A 492 -25.56 7.20 11.59
CA ARG A 492 -25.13 6.55 10.35
C ARG A 492 -24.65 7.58 9.31
N TYR A 493 -23.44 7.37 8.80
CA TYR A 493 -23.01 7.87 7.50
C TYR A 493 -23.23 6.78 6.44
N ASN A 494 -23.62 7.16 5.24
CA ASN A 494 -23.69 6.26 4.11
C ASN A 494 -23.12 6.94 2.87
N ASN A 495 -22.29 6.22 2.12
CA ASN A 495 -21.79 6.65 0.83
C ASN A 495 -22.05 5.56 -0.19
N GLN A 496 -22.81 5.89 -1.22
CA GLN A 496 -23.11 5.03 -2.35
C GLN A 496 -22.60 5.64 -3.63
N TYR A 497 -22.04 4.83 -4.52
CA TYR A 497 -21.62 5.32 -5.83
C TYR A 497 -21.71 4.24 -6.91
N ALA A 498 -21.92 4.69 -8.15
CA ALA A 498 -21.73 3.91 -9.35
C ALA A 498 -21.03 4.76 -10.40
N ALA A 499 -20.06 4.19 -11.12
CA ALA A 499 -19.28 4.94 -12.09
C ALA A 499 -18.93 4.10 -13.31
N LEU A 500 -19.23 4.62 -14.48
CA LEU A 500 -18.79 4.09 -15.78
C LEU A 500 -17.58 4.87 -16.26
N TYR A 501 -16.56 4.20 -16.78
CA TYR A 501 -15.38 4.85 -17.30
C TYR A 501 -14.85 4.16 -18.56
N LEU A 502 -14.24 4.98 -19.39
CA LEU A 502 -13.54 4.56 -20.61
C LEU A 502 -12.23 5.33 -20.71
N GLN A 503 -11.15 4.63 -21.02
CA GLN A 503 -9.86 5.20 -21.35
C GLN A 503 -9.31 4.55 -22.61
N ASP A 504 -8.78 5.35 -23.52
CA ASP A 504 -8.01 4.90 -24.68
C ASP A 504 -6.63 5.55 -24.62
N GLU A 505 -5.59 4.73 -24.57
CA GLU A 505 -4.21 5.16 -24.77
C GLU A 505 -3.80 4.86 -26.22
N ILE A 506 -3.77 5.89 -27.05
CA ILE A 506 -3.46 5.83 -28.48
C ILE A 506 -1.94 5.96 -28.64
N ARG A 507 -1.30 4.90 -29.10
CA ARG A 507 0.13 4.82 -29.36
C ARG A 507 0.43 5.07 -30.84
N MET A 508 1.37 5.95 -31.10
CA MET A 508 1.77 6.37 -32.46
C MET A 508 3.27 6.64 -32.55
N LEU A 509 3.80 6.84 -33.75
CA LEU A 509 5.22 7.07 -33.98
C LEU A 509 6.12 5.95 -33.45
N ASP A 510 5.83 4.70 -33.79
CA ASP A 510 6.51 3.51 -33.29
C ASP A 510 6.46 3.46 -31.73
N GLU A 511 5.27 3.73 -31.19
CA GLU A 511 4.95 3.76 -29.75
C GLU A 511 5.71 4.83 -28.93
N LYS A 512 6.41 5.76 -29.57
CA LYS A 512 7.11 6.85 -28.87
C LYS A 512 6.17 7.92 -28.34
N LEU A 513 5.06 8.18 -29.03
CA LEU A 513 4.05 9.16 -28.61
C LEU A 513 2.77 8.43 -28.19
N ARG A 514 2.28 8.78 -27.00
CA ARG A 514 1.08 8.18 -26.38
C ARG A 514 0.13 9.29 -25.97
N LEU A 515 -1.07 9.26 -26.53
CA LEU A 515 -2.17 10.14 -26.16
C LEU A 515 -3.19 9.35 -25.35
N THR A 516 -3.39 9.69 -24.08
CA THR A 516 -4.42 9.11 -23.23
C THR A 516 -5.64 10.01 -23.23
N LEU A 517 -6.79 9.47 -23.64
CA LEU A 517 -8.09 10.12 -23.55
C LEU A 517 -8.98 9.29 -22.64
N ALA A 518 -9.53 9.89 -21.59
CA ALA A 518 -10.42 9.17 -20.69
C ALA A 518 -11.56 10.06 -20.23
N GLY A 519 -12.65 9.41 -19.88
CA GLY A 519 -13.80 10.02 -19.24
C GLY A 519 -14.43 9.05 -18.25
N ARG A 520 -14.93 9.62 -17.16
CA ARG A 520 -15.65 8.89 -16.13
C ARG A 520 -16.94 9.63 -15.80
N TYR A 521 -18.05 8.91 -15.84
CA TYR A 521 -19.35 9.39 -15.37
C TYR A 521 -19.67 8.71 -14.06
N THR A 522 -19.87 9.48 -13.01
CA THR A 522 -20.14 9.00 -11.66
C THR A 522 -21.44 9.53 -11.16
N THR A 523 -22.25 8.67 -10.56
CA THR A 523 -23.37 9.02 -9.69
C THR A 523 -22.99 8.66 -8.26
N THR A 524 -23.26 9.53 -7.30
CA THR A 524 -22.97 9.26 -5.87
C THR A 524 -24.08 9.84 -5.01
N GLY A 525 -24.41 9.12 -3.93
CA GLY A 525 -25.30 9.58 -2.87
C GLY A 525 -24.58 9.50 -1.54
N ASP A 526 -24.46 10.61 -0.86
CA ASP A 526 -23.83 10.72 0.46
C ASP A 526 -24.87 11.15 1.49
N ALA A 527 -25.05 10.36 2.55
CA ALA A 527 -25.86 10.72 3.70
C ALA A 527 -24.94 10.97 4.90
N ASP A 528 -24.89 12.22 5.34
CA ASP A 528 -24.16 12.66 6.51
C ASP A 528 -25.17 13.05 7.59
N PRO A 529 -25.12 12.46 8.80
CA PRO A 529 -26.10 12.73 9.84
C PRO A 529 -26.11 14.18 10.35
N TYR A 530 -25.07 14.96 10.07
CA TYR A 530 -24.91 16.33 10.54
C TYR A 530 -25.13 17.38 9.45
N SER A 531 -24.84 17.06 8.18
CA SER A 531 -24.98 18.00 7.06
C SER A 531 -26.08 17.59 6.05
N GLY A 532 -26.71 16.43 6.25
CA GLY A 532 -27.82 15.97 5.42
C GLY A 532 -27.42 15.04 4.28
N GLN A 533 -28.35 14.84 3.34
CA GLN A 533 -28.13 13.98 2.17
C GLN A 533 -27.81 14.84 0.95
N VAL A 534 -26.90 14.35 0.12
CA VAL A 534 -26.57 14.92 -1.18
C VAL A 534 -26.45 13.82 -2.23
N ASP A 535 -27.10 14.01 -3.36
CA ASP A 535 -26.93 13.23 -4.57
C ASP A 535 -26.19 14.09 -5.60
N ALA A 536 -25.18 13.53 -6.24
CA ALA A 536 -24.39 14.24 -7.23
C ALA A 536 -24.07 13.36 -8.44
N GLU A 537 -24.06 13.98 -9.61
CA GLU A 537 -23.66 13.37 -10.86
C GLU A 537 -22.59 14.21 -11.53
N LYS A 538 -21.53 13.58 -12.01
CA LYS A 538 -20.44 14.32 -12.65
C LYS A 538 -19.74 13.51 -13.70
N PHE A 539 -19.47 14.15 -14.84
CA PHE A 539 -18.49 13.68 -15.81
C PHE A 539 -17.14 14.32 -15.52
N THR A 540 -16.09 13.52 -15.37
CA THR A 540 -14.72 13.96 -15.16
C THR A 540 -13.84 13.52 -16.32
N PRO A 541 -13.27 14.48 -17.11
CA PRO A 541 -12.39 14.19 -18.23
C PRO A 541 -10.94 14.01 -17.75
N ARG A 542 -10.16 13.25 -18.55
CA ARG A 542 -8.71 13.15 -18.43
C ARG A 542 -8.08 13.16 -19.82
N VAL A 543 -7.03 13.95 -19.98
CA VAL A 543 -6.20 14.00 -21.18
C VAL A 543 -4.74 13.94 -20.77
N GLY A 544 -4.01 12.95 -21.26
CA GLY A 544 -2.59 12.77 -20.98
C GLY A 544 -1.79 12.66 -22.29
N LEU A 545 -0.60 13.19 -22.31
CA LEU A 545 0.34 13.03 -23.42
C LEU A 545 1.69 12.59 -22.85
N SER A 546 2.27 11.53 -23.39
CA SER A 546 3.61 11.06 -23.04
C SER A 546 4.44 10.85 -24.29
N TYR A 547 5.68 11.33 -24.29
CA TYR A 547 6.62 11.19 -25.39
C TYR A 547 7.96 10.63 -24.91
N SER A 548 8.38 9.51 -25.47
CA SER A 548 9.69 8.90 -25.22
C SER A 548 10.78 9.64 -26.01
N LEU A 549 11.57 10.45 -25.32
CA LEU A 549 12.75 11.13 -25.87
C LEU A 549 13.83 10.10 -26.24
N THR A 550 14.02 9.11 -25.37
CA THR A 550 14.88 7.93 -25.57
C THR A 550 14.16 6.71 -25.01
N PRO A 551 14.65 5.48 -25.21
CA PRO A 551 14.07 4.30 -24.57
C PRO A 551 14.05 4.34 -23.04
N SER A 552 14.92 5.16 -22.42
CA SER A 552 15.07 5.32 -20.96
C SER A 552 14.62 6.69 -20.43
N MET A 553 13.99 7.53 -21.26
CA MET A 553 13.57 8.88 -20.84
C MET A 553 12.28 9.29 -21.53
N SER A 554 11.29 9.75 -20.76
CA SER A 554 10.04 10.30 -21.30
C SER A 554 9.62 11.58 -20.60
N VAL A 555 8.96 12.45 -21.37
CA VAL A 555 8.29 13.65 -20.89
C VAL A 555 6.78 13.45 -21.01
N TYR A 556 6.03 14.04 -20.08
CA TYR A 556 4.57 13.95 -20.12
C TYR A 556 3.90 15.24 -19.67
N GLY A 557 2.65 15.38 -20.09
CA GLY A 557 1.70 16.35 -19.55
C GLY A 557 0.36 15.68 -19.31
N VAL A 558 -0.35 16.07 -18.26
CA VAL A 558 -1.70 15.58 -17.97
C VAL A 558 -2.59 16.68 -17.44
N TYR A 559 -3.84 16.64 -17.89
CA TYR A 559 -4.97 17.36 -17.33
C TYR A 559 -6.01 16.34 -16.88
N ASP A 560 -6.47 16.42 -15.64
CA ASP A 560 -7.54 15.58 -15.11
C ASP A 560 -8.34 16.29 -14.03
N GLN A 561 -9.55 15.79 -13.76
CA GLN A 561 -10.50 16.36 -12.82
C GLN A 561 -10.95 15.32 -11.79
N ALA A 562 -11.25 15.80 -10.58
CA ALA A 562 -12.02 15.09 -9.57
C ALA A 562 -13.13 15.99 -9.05
N PHE A 563 -14.12 15.41 -8.38
CA PHE A 563 -15.16 16.18 -7.71
C PHE A 563 -15.47 15.60 -6.32
N ILE A 564 -16.00 16.46 -5.45
CA ILE A 564 -16.43 16.10 -4.10
C ILE A 564 -17.88 16.55 -3.99
N PRO A 565 -18.84 15.66 -3.67
CA PRO A 565 -20.20 16.03 -3.36
C PRO A 565 -20.25 17.02 -2.20
N GLN A 566 -21.16 17.96 -2.23
CA GLN A 566 -21.28 19.01 -1.22
C GLN A 566 -22.73 19.09 -0.73
N ALA A 567 -22.95 18.68 0.51
CA ALA A 567 -24.27 18.76 1.14
C ALA A 567 -24.61 20.19 1.58
N GLY A 568 -25.91 20.46 1.72
CA GLY A 568 -26.46 21.74 2.17
C GLY A 568 -26.92 22.63 1.03
N ALA A 569 -27.38 23.84 1.42
CA ALA A 569 -27.90 24.84 0.50
C ALA A 569 -27.56 26.28 1.00
N SER A 570 -27.61 27.25 0.10
CA SER A 570 -27.48 28.66 0.43
C SER A 570 -28.66 29.15 1.26
N PHE A 571 -28.59 30.38 1.72
CA PHE A 571 -29.72 31.04 2.43
C PHE A 571 -31.02 31.03 1.61
N GLU A 572 -30.92 31.18 0.28
CA GLU A 572 -32.08 31.12 -0.63
C GLU A 572 -32.59 29.69 -0.87
N GLY A 573 -31.97 28.69 -0.26
CA GLY A 573 -32.34 27.26 -0.44
C GLY A 573 -31.82 26.63 -1.72
N THR A 574 -30.88 27.27 -2.42
CA THR A 574 -30.20 26.66 -3.59
C THR A 574 -29.20 25.61 -3.14
N PRO A 575 -29.33 24.32 -3.55
CA PRO A 575 -28.39 23.29 -3.23
C PRO A 575 -26.99 23.62 -3.75
N PHE A 576 -25.97 23.21 -3.00
CA PHE A 576 -24.59 23.43 -3.41
C PHE A 576 -24.17 22.50 -4.56
N ASP A 577 -23.42 23.05 -5.50
CA ASP A 577 -22.74 22.29 -6.54
C ASP A 577 -21.57 21.49 -5.93
N PRO A 578 -21.19 20.35 -6.52
CA PRO A 578 -19.97 19.64 -6.12
C PRO A 578 -18.74 20.55 -6.22
N ILE A 579 -17.81 20.41 -5.27
CA ILE A 579 -16.47 20.99 -5.41
C ILE A 579 -15.79 20.29 -6.60
N VAL A 580 -15.18 21.06 -7.49
CA VAL A 580 -14.44 20.53 -8.64
C VAL A 580 -12.96 20.85 -8.47
N GLY A 581 -12.13 19.81 -8.54
CA GLY A 581 -10.67 19.90 -8.51
C GLY A 581 -10.05 19.62 -9.87
N ASP A 582 -9.36 20.62 -10.44
CA ASP A 582 -8.61 20.51 -11.68
C ASP A 582 -7.13 20.31 -11.37
N ASN A 583 -6.49 19.32 -12.01
CA ASN A 583 -5.04 19.12 -11.96
C ASN A 583 -4.41 19.36 -13.33
N LYS A 584 -3.32 20.12 -13.33
CA LYS A 584 -2.42 20.30 -14.47
C LYS A 584 -1.03 19.90 -14.04
N GLU A 585 -0.43 18.93 -14.71
CA GLU A 585 0.88 18.42 -14.36
C GLU A 585 1.73 18.22 -15.61
N VAL A 586 3.02 18.53 -15.51
CA VAL A 586 4.05 18.19 -16.48
C VAL A 586 5.20 17.50 -15.77
N GLY A 587 5.82 16.53 -16.41
CA GLY A 587 6.92 15.82 -15.79
C GLY A 587 7.90 15.19 -16.77
N LEU A 588 9.04 14.83 -16.20
CA LEU A 588 10.12 14.09 -16.82
C LEU A 588 10.36 12.82 -16.00
N LYS A 589 10.46 11.69 -16.66
CA LYS A 589 10.82 10.41 -16.06
C LYS A 589 12.00 9.82 -16.80
N THR A 590 12.84 9.14 -16.06
CA THR A 590 14.00 8.49 -16.64
C THR A 590 14.38 7.26 -15.84
N ASP A 591 14.89 6.26 -16.53
CA ASP A 591 15.58 5.12 -15.94
C ASP A 591 16.98 5.01 -16.51
N TRP A 592 17.90 4.42 -15.75
CA TRP A 592 19.28 4.21 -16.17
C TRP A 592 19.79 2.83 -15.77
N LEU A 593 20.85 2.42 -16.41
CA LEU A 593 21.49 1.12 -16.20
C LEU A 593 20.49 -0.05 -16.28
N ASN A 594 19.68 -0.05 -17.35
CA ASN A 594 18.64 -1.06 -17.59
C ASN A 594 17.60 -1.15 -16.46
N GLY A 595 17.17 -0.01 -15.93
CA GLY A 595 16.16 0.08 -14.87
C GLY A 595 16.68 -0.15 -13.46
N ARG A 596 18.03 -0.21 -13.24
CA ARG A 596 18.59 -0.33 -11.89
C ARG A 596 18.20 0.83 -11.00
N TRP A 597 18.07 2.04 -11.55
CA TRP A 597 17.57 3.19 -10.83
C TRP A 597 16.72 4.11 -11.72
N THR A 598 15.77 4.77 -11.09
CA THR A 598 14.81 5.64 -11.74
C THR A 598 14.80 7.01 -11.08
N ALA A 599 14.49 8.04 -11.88
CA ALA A 599 14.21 9.37 -11.36
C ALA A 599 12.97 9.95 -12.02
N SER A 600 12.26 10.79 -11.27
CA SER A 600 11.15 11.58 -11.81
C SER A 600 11.20 13.01 -11.28
N LEU A 601 10.78 13.94 -12.14
CA LEU A 601 10.58 15.35 -11.83
C LEU A 601 9.17 15.70 -12.28
N ALA A 602 8.36 16.30 -11.44
CA ALA A 602 7.02 16.75 -11.78
C ALA A 602 6.75 18.15 -11.25
N ALA A 603 6.13 19.00 -12.07
CA ALA A 603 5.57 20.27 -11.66
C ALA A 603 4.05 20.22 -11.83
N TYR A 604 3.31 20.64 -10.82
CA TYR A 604 1.86 20.50 -10.81
C TYR A 604 1.16 21.76 -10.29
N GLN A 605 -0.11 21.88 -10.68
CA GLN A 605 -1.06 22.84 -10.12
C GLN A 605 -2.43 22.19 -9.98
N ILE A 606 -2.96 22.20 -8.76
CA ILE A 606 -4.33 21.78 -8.44
C ILE A 606 -5.12 23.01 -8.05
N THR A 607 -6.31 23.19 -8.63
CA THR A 607 -7.26 24.27 -8.27
C THR A 607 -8.56 23.62 -7.85
N LYS A 608 -9.05 23.91 -6.64
CA LYS A 608 -10.39 23.51 -6.19
C LYS A 608 -11.30 24.72 -6.25
N ASN A 609 -12.41 24.58 -6.97
CA ASN A 609 -13.45 25.59 -7.11
C ASN A 609 -14.72 25.17 -6.35
N ASN A 610 -15.63 26.07 -6.14
CA ASN A 610 -16.89 25.88 -5.41
C ASN A 610 -16.68 25.48 -3.94
N VAL A 611 -15.57 25.92 -3.34
CA VAL A 611 -15.31 25.69 -1.92
C VAL A 611 -16.28 26.57 -1.12
N LEU A 612 -16.88 26.00 -0.07
CA LEU A 612 -17.77 26.76 0.81
C LEU A 612 -16.99 27.79 1.60
N THR A 613 -17.54 28.98 1.65
CA THR A 613 -17.11 30.11 2.51
C THR A 613 -18.29 30.65 3.27
N SER A 614 -18.05 31.41 4.35
CA SER A 614 -19.12 32.03 5.12
C SER A 614 -19.91 33.02 4.25
N ASP A 615 -21.25 33.02 4.41
CA ASP A 615 -22.11 34.04 3.81
C ASP A 615 -21.93 35.35 4.59
N PRO A 616 -21.52 36.47 3.94
CA PRO A 616 -21.30 37.74 4.62
C PRO A 616 -22.60 38.44 5.04
N GLU A 617 -23.73 38.08 4.41
CA GLU A 617 -25.04 38.73 4.64
C GLU A 617 -25.90 37.89 5.60
N HIS A 618 -25.68 36.56 5.68
CA HIS A 618 -26.51 35.67 6.48
C HIS A 618 -25.65 34.83 7.41
N GLN A 619 -25.65 35.19 8.69
CA GLN A 619 -24.90 34.45 9.72
C GLN A 619 -25.34 32.98 9.78
N TYR A 620 -24.36 32.07 9.92
CA TYR A 620 -24.50 30.60 9.93
C TYR A 620 -24.80 29.96 8.57
N PHE A 621 -24.91 30.70 7.50
CA PHE A 621 -25.02 30.20 6.14
C PHE A 621 -23.67 30.22 5.43
N SER A 622 -23.60 29.50 4.32
CA SER A 622 -22.42 29.40 3.44
C SER A 622 -22.80 29.70 1.98
N ILE A 623 -21.84 30.17 1.23
CA ILE A 623 -21.92 30.37 -0.22
C ILE A 623 -20.71 29.73 -0.92
N GLN A 624 -20.84 29.45 -2.23
CA GLN A 624 -19.80 28.77 -3.01
C GLN A 624 -18.94 29.76 -3.80
N LEU A 625 -18.22 30.62 -3.13
CA LEU A 625 -17.25 31.55 -3.75
C LEU A 625 -15.80 31.15 -3.53
N GLY A 626 -15.53 30.18 -2.64
CA GLY A 626 -14.18 29.80 -2.25
C GLY A 626 -13.39 29.10 -3.37
N GLN A 627 -12.09 29.38 -3.39
CA GLN A 627 -11.13 28.69 -4.25
C GLN A 627 -9.84 28.44 -3.48
N THR A 628 -9.29 27.25 -3.63
CA THR A 628 -7.94 26.96 -3.17
C THR A 628 -7.06 26.56 -4.35
N LYS A 629 -5.79 26.90 -4.27
CA LYS A 629 -4.78 26.55 -5.28
C LYS A 629 -3.56 25.96 -4.60
N THR A 630 -3.15 24.78 -5.04
CA THR A 630 -1.89 24.15 -4.63
C THR A 630 -1.01 23.94 -5.84
N GLN A 631 0.22 24.42 -5.78
CA GLN A 631 1.22 24.24 -6.84
C GLN A 631 2.54 23.79 -6.24
N GLY A 632 3.33 23.04 -7.01
CA GLY A 632 4.57 22.53 -6.45
C GLY A 632 5.47 21.85 -7.46
N LEU A 633 6.63 21.47 -6.93
CA LEU A 633 7.66 20.71 -7.62
C LEU A 633 7.97 19.46 -6.81
N GLU A 634 8.07 18.31 -7.45
CA GLU A 634 8.39 17.04 -6.83
C GLU A 634 9.52 16.36 -7.56
N ILE A 635 10.49 15.85 -6.80
CA ILE A 635 11.63 15.08 -7.30
C ILE A 635 11.64 13.75 -6.55
N ASP A 636 11.86 12.67 -7.26
CA ASP A 636 12.02 11.32 -6.71
C ASP A 636 13.18 10.63 -7.42
N LEU A 637 14.06 9.97 -6.65
CA LEU A 637 15.17 9.15 -7.11
C LEU A 637 15.20 7.88 -6.30
N ARG A 638 15.23 6.72 -6.95
CA ARG A 638 15.31 5.43 -6.26
C ARG A 638 16.00 4.36 -7.08
N GLY A 639 16.57 3.39 -6.40
CA GLY A 639 17.22 2.23 -7.01
C GLY A 639 18.65 2.04 -6.60
N GLU A 640 19.38 1.21 -7.34
CA GLU A 640 20.78 0.91 -7.09
C GLU A 640 21.68 1.81 -7.95
N LEU A 641 22.25 2.83 -7.35
CA LEU A 641 23.11 3.81 -8.05
C LEU A 641 24.45 3.23 -8.48
N VAL A 642 25.07 2.48 -7.60
CA VAL A 642 26.26 1.65 -7.85
C VAL A 642 26.05 0.31 -7.17
N GLU A 643 26.79 -0.71 -7.58
CA GLU A 643 26.63 -2.06 -7.04
C GLU A 643 26.70 -2.07 -5.51
N GLY A 644 25.63 -2.61 -4.89
CA GLY A 644 25.44 -2.66 -3.46
C GLY A 644 24.87 -1.40 -2.82
N LEU A 645 24.83 -0.23 -3.51
CA LEU A 645 24.28 1.02 -2.95
C LEU A 645 22.85 1.26 -3.47
N ASN A 646 21.86 0.92 -2.68
CA ASN A 646 20.48 1.25 -2.91
C ASN A 646 20.10 2.58 -2.25
N VAL A 647 19.33 3.39 -2.94
CA VAL A 647 18.87 4.70 -2.46
C VAL A 647 17.39 4.89 -2.67
N THR A 648 16.78 5.66 -1.78
CA THR A 648 15.49 6.32 -1.97
C THR A 648 15.66 7.76 -1.55
N MET A 649 15.50 8.69 -2.46
CA MET A 649 15.59 10.13 -2.19
C MET A 649 14.38 10.82 -2.78
N ASN A 650 13.79 11.74 -2.05
CA ASN A 650 12.72 12.56 -2.59
C ASN A 650 12.74 13.96 -1.99
N TYR A 651 12.25 14.91 -2.78
CA TYR A 651 12.06 16.29 -2.37
C TYR A 651 10.75 16.80 -2.94
N ALA A 652 10.04 17.62 -2.17
CA ALA A 652 8.89 18.36 -2.63
C ALA A 652 8.91 19.79 -2.11
N TYR A 653 8.55 20.71 -2.99
CA TYR A 653 8.10 22.05 -2.66
C TYR A 653 6.60 22.14 -2.92
N THR A 654 5.82 22.57 -1.93
CA THR A 654 4.35 22.71 -2.02
C THR A 654 3.93 24.09 -1.54
N ASP A 655 3.28 24.86 -2.41
CA ASP A 655 2.65 26.14 -2.07
C ASP A 655 1.13 26.00 -2.24
N GLY A 656 0.44 25.75 -1.12
CA GLY A 656 -1.02 25.62 -1.07
C GLY A 656 -1.65 26.81 -0.38
N LYS A 657 -2.57 27.52 -1.05
CA LYS A 657 -3.19 28.76 -0.55
C LYS A 657 -4.67 28.82 -0.83
N VAL A 658 -5.41 29.51 0.02
CA VAL A 658 -6.73 30.03 -0.28
C VAL A 658 -6.56 31.21 -1.25
N THR A 659 -7.16 31.11 -2.44
CA THR A 659 -7.04 32.14 -3.49
C THR A 659 -8.29 33.01 -3.64
N LYS A 660 -9.43 32.48 -3.21
CA LYS A 660 -10.69 33.24 -3.12
C LYS A 660 -11.40 32.90 -1.82
N ASP A 661 -11.96 33.92 -1.20
CA ASP A 661 -12.76 33.84 0.01
C ASP A 661 -13.74 35.03 -0.01
N THR A 662 -14.90 34.94 0.65
CA THR A 662 -15.98 35.87 0.55
C THR A 662 -15.59 37.32 0.98
N ASP A 663 -14.94 37.42 2.13
CA ASP A 663 -14.53 38.71 2.70
C ASP A 663 -13.01 38.99 2.50
N GLY A 664 -12.31 38.09 1.79
CA GLY A 664 -10.88 38.17 1.55
C GLY A 664 -10.04 37.87 2.77
N SER A 665 -10.61 37.47 3.86
CA SER A 665 -9.94 37.35 5.15
C SER A 665 -9.00 36.18 5.25
N PHE A 666 -9.27 35.07 4.54
CA PHE A 666 -8.37 33.92 4.41
C PHE A 666 -7.53 33.94 3.13
N GLN A 667 -7.79 34.91 2.23
CA GLN A 667 -7.06 34.98 0.96
C GLN A 667 -5.56 35.14 1.20
N GLY A 668 -4.76 34.27 0.54
CA GLY A 668 -3.30 34.22 0.68
C GLY A 668 -2.80 33.36 1.84
N THR A 669 -3.68 32.91 2.74
CA THR A 669 -3.29 32.01 3.84
C THR A 669 -2.92 30.62 3.31
N GLN A 670 -1.96 29.96 4.00
CA GLN A 670 -1.54 28.61 3.68
C GLN A 670 -2.65 27.59 4.04
N ILE A 671 -2.83 26.57 3.20
CA ILE A 671 -3.75 25.47 3.49
C ILE A 671 -3.22 24.70 4.71
N PRO A 672 -4.05 24.48 5.75
CA PRO A 672 -3.66 23.73 6.95
C PRO A 672 -3.16 22.32 6.64
N GLY A 673 -2.22 21.81 7.46
CA GLY A 673 -1.64 20.49 7.33
C GLY A 673 -0.68 20.33 6.16
N THR A 674 -0.19 21.44 5.59
CA THR A 674 0.79 21.43 4.51
C THR A 674 2.17 21.87 5.00
N ASP A 675 3.20 21.22 4.48
CA ASP A 675 4.59 21.58 4.69
C ASP A 675 5.16 22.10 3.37
N LYS A 676 5.85 23.26 3.39
CA LYS A 676 6.37 23.87 2.16
C LYS A 676 7.53 23.09 1.56
N HIS A 677 8.41 22.58 2.40
CA HIS A 677 9.58 21.82 1.96
C HIS A 677 9.65 20.50 2.70
N ILE A 678 9.67 19.41 1.96
CA ILE A 678 9.88 18.07 2.49
C ILE A 678 11.04 17.44 1.73
N ALA A 679 12.05 16.98 2.43
CA ALA A 679 13.19 16.27 1.87
C ALA A 679 13.46 14.99 2.66
N ASN A 680 13.53 13.86 1.98
CA ASN A 680 13.84 12.58 2.58
C ASN A 680 14.94 11.87 1.78
N ALA A 681 15.81 11.15 2.47
CA ALA A 681 16.76 10.24 1.86
C ALA A 681 16.94 9.00 2.73
N TRP A 682 17.09 7.86 2.11
CA TRP A 682 17.53 6.60 2.69
C TRP A 682 18.57 5.98 1.80
N LEU A 683 19.75 5.70 2.35
CA LEU A 683 20.88 5.06 1.72
C LEU A 683 21.07 3.70 2.38
N HIS A 684 21.22 2.64 1.59
CA HIS A 684 21.51 1.30 2.06
C HIS A 684 22.65 0.71 1.22
N TYR A 685 23.83 0.55 1.82
CA TYR A 685 24.97 -0.10 1.19
C TYR A 685 25.12 -1.53 1.72
N LYS A 686 25.07 -2.51 0.84
CA LYS A 686 25.34 -3.91 1.15
C LYS A 686 26.67 -4.34 0.54
N PHE A 687 27.55 -4.83 1.37
CA PHE A 687 28.81 -5.43 0.92
C PHE A 687 28.48 -6.78 0.27
N TRP A 688 28.77 -6.91 -1.00
CA TRP A 688 28.41 -8.10 -1.81
C TRP A 688 29.60 -9.05 -2.02
N GLN A 689 30.83 -8.65 -1.59
CA GLN A 689 32.04 -9.45 -1.67
C GLN A 689 33.08 -9.06 -0.60
N GLY A 690 34.06 -9.93 -0.39
CA GLY A 690 35.19 -9.69 0.50
C GLY A 690 34.92 -10.00 1.96
N ALA A 691 35.75 -9.49 2.86
CA ALA A 691 35.69 -9.78 4.30
C ALA A 691 34.37 -9.31 4.98
N PHE A 692 33.66 -8.39 4.39
CA PHE A 692 32.41 -7.85 4.90
C PHE A 692 31.17 -8.28 4.11
N GLU A 693 31.30 -9.31 3.28
CA GLU A 693 30.17 -9.86 2.51
C GLU A 693 28.97 -10.14 3.42
N GLY A 694 27.79 -9.69 2.99
CA GLY A 694 26.54 -9.78 3.76
C GLY A 694 26.31 -8.66 4.77
N LEU A 695 27.30 -7.81 5.08
CA LEU A 695 27.11 -6.64 5.92
C LEU A 695 26.35 -5.55 5.15
N GLY A 696 25.33 -4.98 5.76
CA GLY A 696 24.58 -3.83 5.26
C GLY A 696 24.68 -2.64 6.22
N LEU A 697 24.92 -1.45 5.67
CA LEU A 697 24.93 -0.19 6.42
C LEU A 697 23.89 0.74 5.83
N SER A 698 23.05 1.33 6.67
CA SER A 698 22.01 2.26 6.21
C SER A 698 22.06 3.56 6.98
N PHE A 699 21.69 4.63 6.28
CA PHE A 699 21.56 5.96 6.85
C PHE A 699 20.35 6.67 6.23
N GLY A 700 19.52 7.27 7.09
CA GLY A 700 18.31 7.99 6.69
C GLY A 700 18.29 9.42 7.19
N VAL A 701 17.72 10.33 6.42
CA VAL A 701 17.41 11.69 6.82
C VAL A 701 15.99 12.06 6.39
N GLN A 702 15.29 12.78 7.25
CA GLN A 702 14.00 13.41 6.97
C GLN A 702 14.06 14.86 7.45
N HIS A 703 13.70 15.79 6.57
CA HIS A 703 13.59 17.22 6.87
C HIS A 703 12.24 17.74 6.42
N SER A 704 11.60 18.56 7.25
CA SER A 704 10.38 19.28 6.90
C SER A 704 10.43 20.71 7.45
N SER A 705 10.04 21.67 6.63
CA SER A 705 10.03 23.09 6.98
C SER A 705 8.90 23.87 6.32
N GLY A 706 8.60 25.06 6.88
CA GLY A 706 7.44 25.86 6.49
C GLY A 706 6.11 25.14 6.75
N ARG A 707 6.04 24.49 7.90
CA ARG A 707 4.95 23.60 8.32
C ARG A 707 3.79 24.38 8.93
N THR A 708 2.57 23.85 8.75
CA THR A 708 1.36 24.39 9.39
C THR A 708 0.67 23.31 10.21
N ALA A 709 -0.10 23.75 11.21
CA ALA A 709 -0.99 22.89 11.99
C ALA A 709 -2.00 22.16 11.09
N TRP A 710 -2.53 21.03 11.56
CA TRP A 710 -3.50 20.21 10.80
C TRP A 710 -4.82 20.93 10.48
N TYR A 711 -5.23 21.85 11.35
CA TYR A 711 -6.40 22.69 11.14
C TYR A 711 -6.01 24.17 11.32
N GLY A 712 -6.62 25.03 10.53
CA GLY A 712 -6.48 26.49 10.69
C GLY A 712 -7.05 26.94 12.03
N ALA A 713 -6.42 27.94 12.63
CA ALA A 713 -6.95 28.60 13.80
C ALA A 713 -8.23 29.35 13.42
N TYR A 714 -9.28 29.22 14.24
CA TYR A 714 -10.45 30.10 14.15
C TYR A 714 -10.11 31.56 14.52
N ASP A 715 -9.14 31.71 15.41
CA ASP A 715 -8.57 33.02 15.78
C ASP A 715 -7.33 33.32 14.90
N ARG A 716 -7.46 34.34 14.06
CA ARG A 716 -6.39 34.76 13.13
C ARG A 716 -5.21 35.43 13.79
N THR A 717 -5.29 35.76 15.07
CA THR A 717 -4.16 36.28 15.84
C THR A 717 -3.18 35.18 16.24
N VAL A 718 -3.58 33.89 16.09
CA VAL A 718 -2.73 32.74 16.41
C VAL A 718 -1.94 32.32 15.16
N ASP A 719 -0.61 32.31 15.28
CA ASP A 719 0.29 31.82 14.23
C ASP A 719 0.11 30.29 14.04
N PRO A 720 -0.35 29.80 12.86
CA PRO A 720 -0.56 28.39 12.61
C PRO A 720 0.73 27.63 12.28
N SER A 721 1.90 28.24 12.40
CA SER A 721 3.17 27.62 12.07
C SER A 721 3.55 26.51 13.07
N MET A 722 4.17 25.46 12.54
CA MET A 722 4.73 24.34 13.30
C MET A 722 6.25 24.40 13.25
N PRO A 723 6.96 23.96 14.30
CA PRO A 723 8.41 23.90 14.27
C PRO A 723 8.92 23.04 13.12
N ASP A 724 9.94 23.53 12.42
CA ASP A 724 10.70 22.74 11.45
C ASP A 724 11.46 21.63 12.16
N TYR A 725 11.74 20.53 11.46
CA TYR A 725 12.52 19.45 12.03
C TYR A 725 13.45 18.78 11.04
N THR A 726 14.50 18.18 11.61
CA THR A 726 15.36 17.23 10.89
C THR A 726 15.58 16.01 11.76
N ARG A 727 15.32 14.83 11.20
CA ARG A 727 15.49 13.53 11.84
C ARG A 727 16.51 12.71 11.07
N PHE A 728 17.33 11.97 11.81
CA PHE A 728 18.29 11.02 11.25
C PHE A 728 18.00 9.62 11.80
N ASP A 729 18.10 8.62 10.92
CA ASP A 729 17.95 7.21 11.24
C ASP A 729 19.20 6.46 10.75
N ALA A 730 19.54 5.33 11.37
CA ALA A 730 20.64 4.48 10.94
C ALA A 730 20.28 3.00 11.13
N ALA A 731 20.84 2.12 10.30
CA ALA A 731 20.71 0.69 10.50
C ALA A 731 21.99 -0.06 10.13
N VAL A 732 22.19 -1.18 10.81
CA VAL A 732 23.23 -2.17 10.48
C VAL A 732 22.53 -3.51 10.31
N SER A 733 22.82 -4.20 9.21
CA SER A 733 22.29 -5.53 8.95
C SER A 733 23.41 -6.51 8.57
N TYR A 734 23.18 -7.77 8.82
CA TYR A 734 24.10 -8.83 8.38
C TYR A 734 23.31 -10.05 7.91
N GLN A 735 23.59 -10.48 6.68
CA GLN A 735 23.00 -11.67 6.07
C GLN A 735 24.04 -12.79 6.02
N PHE A 736 23.74 -13.92 6.63
CA PHE A 736 24.58 -15.12 6.57
C PHE A 736 23.73 -16.34 6.19
N GLY A 737 23.91 -16.81 4.97
CA GLY A 737 23.08 -17.86 4.40
C GLY A 737 21.58 -17.49 4.44
N LYS A 738 20.77 -18.38 5.01
CA LYS A 738 19.31 -18.20 5.14
C LYS A 738 18.88 -17.27 6.30
N MET A 739 19.80 -16.82 7.12
CA MET A 739 19.52 -16.00 8.31
C MET A 739 20.01 -14.57 8.13
N GLY A 740 19.17 -13.62 8.47
CA GLY A 740 19.51 -12.20 8.52
C GLY A 740 19.24 -11.61 9.90
N VAL A 741 20.07 -10.65 10.30
CA VAL A 741 19.91 -9.87 11.53
C VAL A 741 20.04 -8.40 11.17
N SER A 742 19.19 -7.55 11.73
CA SER A 742 19.28 -6.10 11.52
C SER A 742 18.97 -5.34 12.80
N LEU A 743 19.74 -4.28 13.05
CA LEU A 743 19.56 -3.33 14.13
C LEU A 743 19.28 -1.96 13.53
N ASN A 744 18.11 -1.40 13.80
CA ASN A 744 17.73 -0.05 13.40
C ASN A 744 17.71 0.87 14.61
N ALA A 745 18.28 2.06 14.45
CA ALA A 745 18.24 3.17 15.38
C ALA A 745 17.45 4.31 14.73
N ASN A 746 16.24 4.54 15.21
CA ASN A 746 15.38 5.63 14.75
C ASN A 746 15.62 6.89 15.59
N ASN A 747 15.55 8.06 14.95
CA ASN A 747 15.82 9.36 15.58
C ASN A 747 17.18 9.38 16.31
N LEU A 748 18.25 9.08 15.56
CA LEU A 748 19.60 8.82 16.07
C LEU A 748 20.13 9.92 16.97
N PHE A 749 19.84 11.18 16.68
CA PHE A 749 20.31 12.34 17.42
C PHE A 749 19.30 12.86 18.46
N ASN A 750 18.25 12.11 18.73
CA ASN A 750 17.27 12.40 19.78
C ASN A 750 16.55 13.74 19.58
N ALA A 751 16.24 14.09 18.33
CA ALA A 751 15.52 15.32 18.01
C ALA A 751 14.08 15.26 18.57
N GLN A 752 13.61 16.36 19.12
CA GLN A 752 12.21 16.50 19.52
C GLN A 752 11.38 16.89 18.29
N LEU A 753 10.42 16.05 17.93
CA LEU A 753 9.61 16.17 16.73
C LEU A 753 8.14 16.24 17.10
N LEU A 754 7.45 17.27 16.60
CA LEU A 754 5.99 17.33 16.64
C LEU A 754 5.47 16.86 15.29
N SER A 755 4.69 15.78 15.30
CA SER A 755 4.14 15.21 14.05
C SER A 755 2.99 16.06 13.50
N GLY A 756 2.27 16.75 14.35
CA GLY A 756 1.23 17.69 13.98
C GLY A 756 0.60 18.33 15.21
N ALA A 757 -0.23 19.33 14.98
CA ALA A 757 -0.91 20.06 16.04
C ALA A 757 -2.27 20.59 15.59
N TYR A 758 -3.11 20.88 16.58
CA TYR A 758 -4.32 21.66 16.46
C TYR A 758 -4.16 22.93 17.26
N TYR A 759 -4.59 24.06 16.71
CA TYR A 759 -4.62 25.31 17.47
C TYR A 759 -5.89 25.43 18.31
N PRO A 760 -5.85 26.28 19.34
CA PRO A 760 -6.85 26.20 20.39
C PRO A 760 -8.25 26.37 19.83
N TYR A 761 -9.02 25.34 20.06
CA TYR A 761 -10.48 25.39 19.99
C TYR A 761 -11.03 26.12 21.22
N SER A 762 -10.23 26.24 22.27
CA SER A 762 -10.43 26.95 23.52
C SER A 762 -9.06 27.31 24.11
N ASN A 763 -8.93 27.61 25.34
CA ASN A 763 -7.75 28.17 26.02
C ASN A 763 -6.52 27.24 26.11
N PHE A 764 -6.32 26.28 25.19
CA PHE A 764 -5.18 25.37 25.23
C PHE A 764 -4.71 24.91 23.85
N TYR A 765 -3.44 24.56 23.75
CA TYR A 765 -2.81 23.92 22.60
C TYR A 765 -2.86 22.41 22.74
N TYR A 766 -2.94 21.68 21.62
CA TYR A 766 -2.74 20.24 21.64
C TYR A 766 -2.01 19.76 20.39
N TRP A 767 -1.17 18.75 20.58
CA TRP A 767 -0.31 18.23 19.54
C TRP A 767 0.01 16.75 19.75
N GLN A 768 0.64 16.14 18.75
CA GLN A 768 1.26 14.81 18.87
C GLN A 768 2.77 14.95 18.71
N ALA A 769 3.53 14.29 19.60
CA ALA A 769 4.98 14.21 19.54
C ALA A 769 5.40 12.82 19.07
N GLU A 770 6.50 12.74 18.28
CA GLU A 770 7.09 11.48 17.89
C GLU A 770 8.09 10.98 18.95
N ALA A 771 8.33 9.66 18.91
CA ALA A 771 9.29 9.04 19.82
C ALA A 771 10.69 9.63 19.65
N LEU A 772 11.38 9.84 20.76
CA LEU A 772 12.82 10.09 20.80
C LEU A 772 13.57 8.87 20.28
N ARG A 773 14.91 8.87 20.37
CA ARG A 773 15.73 7.76 19.89
C ARG A 773 15.24 6.41 20.41
N ASN A 774 15.04 5.48 19.49
CA ASN A 774 14.56 4.13 19.79
C ASN A 774 15.21 3.10 18.87
N TYR A 775 15.19 1.86 19.28
CA TYR A 775 15.92 0.77 18.65
C TYR A 775 15.01 -0.39 18.34
N ARG A 776 15.31 -1.12 17.24
CA ARG A 776 14.68 -2.38 16.84
C ARG A 776 15.74 -3.35 16.39
N LEU A 777 15.77 -4.52 16.99
CA LEU A 777 16.59 -5.65 16.59
C LEU A 777 15.68 -6.71 15.98
N SER A 778 15.89 -6.99 14.70
CA SER A 778 15.13 -7.99 13.96
C SER A 778 16.01 -9.14 13.52
N MET A 779 15.47 -10.34 13.57
CA MET A 779 16.05 -11.54 13.00
C MET A 779 15.05 -12.17 12.04
N ASN A 780 15.49 -12.57 10.86
CA ASN A 780 14.69 -13.27 9.87
C ASN A 780 15.39 -14.57 9.42
N TYR A 781 14.59 -15.57 9.10
CA TYR A 781 15.05 -16.85 8.57
C TYR A 781 14.21 -17.24 7.36
N ARG A 782 14.88 -17.62 6.28
CA ARG A 782 14.27 -18.15 5.05
C ARG A 782 14.49 -19.65 4.99
N PHE A 783 13.41 -20.41 4.85
CA PHE A 783 13.45 -21.87 4.84
C PHE A 783 13.87 -22.44 3.49
#